data_45a55fc93b302c5057df0b68972ff1b0
#
_entry.id   45a55fc93b302c5057df0b68972ff1b0
#
_cell.length_a   1.000
_cell.length_b   1.000
_cell.length_c   1.000
_cell.angle_alpha   90.00
_cell.angle_beta   90.00
_cell.angle_gamma   90.00
#
_symmetry.space_group_name_H-M   'P 1'
#
loop_
_entity.id
_entity.type
_entity.pdbx_description
1 polymer ?
#
loop_
_entity_poly.entity_id
_entity_poly.type
_entity_poly.pdbx_seq_one_letter_code
_entity_poly.pdbx_strand_id
1 'polypeptide(L)'
;MSSLVALVLDSQSQQSADYLNKLRFRNENMANFVDVSGVLHSPAWQYFLRSKETNQAKCTIARCNAILKISGGNTTTLLDHLKNIHKIIPEQSQPSSKRQKTSQITINFPKKEKKTLDERIARLCSESLISFNTIAKSGELREIYASAGYALPKNHIGVRACILREYELVKQKVIEDLAKLKEKGIRFSYTGDEWVSTGNKKYLNLNVHYKSNYYSLGLVRIVGSMPAEILKEMFVKHLQEFGIDYETDVVGGNTDGASLMVKFGKLIKPLIHLQCQAHGINLAVCDVIYSKKDEKVDIEAEDGDFDEEDIPELDGDEIGLAYQDVEDQEVLTNDYKPLVDKVRKYCKKFRKSAVKNDKYLQPLLKEELGKELNLILDCKTRWGSLHTMLERFIQVNKQLKSAMLCMECDYDITDAEVTKLKELCDALGPLKEASLALCRQDATVLESEIVFGVTIEALDELDTDISHKLKECFQTRILQRRDTELVHLISYLHDPSQRKGKDQFGFKIEREKIADLATKMARRMFTIKEEVEEPKESEVKMEVEEPTANLTFAQKLQKRIEESKHTTSKTKPLQTSFIKKEMDLFEASVARGAPERPEHLELLYQSLLTLPPSSVTSERAFSSAGLFSTKIRSRLGDSTLHSLVFLRDYYKRQNKAM
;
A
#
# COMPACT_ATOMS: atom_id res chain seq x y z
N MET A 1 -16.89 -44.99 17.25
CA MET A 1 -15.80 -44.32 16.48
C MET A 1 -14.72 -43.64 17.33
N SER A 2 -14.88 -43.58 18.66
CA SER A 2 -13.88 -42.91 19.54
C SER A 2 -12.73 -43.81 20.04
N SER A 3 -12.76 -45.11 19.84
CA SER A 3 -11.70 -46.02 20.33
C SER A 3 -10.64 -46.40 19.29
N LEU A 4 -10.84 -46.09 18.01
CA LEU A 4 -9.88 -46.41 16.96
C LEU A 4 -8.89 -45.24 16.69
N VAL A 5 -9.24 -44.03 17.07
CA VAL A 5 -8.38 -42.81 16.94
C VAL A 5 -7.33 -42.78 18.05
N ALA A 6 -7.66 -43.27 19.23
CA ALA A 6 -6.72 -43.34 20.36
C ALA A 6 -5.58 -44.38 20.15
N LEU A 7 -5.86 -45.50 19.46
CA LEU A 7 -4.87 -46.54 19.19
C LEU A 7 -3.89 -46.20 18.06
N VAL A 8 -4.24 -45.30 17.16
CA VAL A 8 -3.36 -44.84 16.07
C VAL A 8 -2.41 -43.71 16.52
N LEU A 9 -2.81 -42.93 17.49
CA LEU A 9 -1.96 -41.86 18.04
C LEU A 9 -0.91 -42.38 19.02
N ASP A 10 -1.19 -43.50 19.70
CA ASP A 10 -0.25 -44.13 20.63
C ASP A 10 0.86 -44.97 19.93
N SER A 11 0.57 -45.53 18.76
CA SER A 11 1.56 -46.28 17.96
C SER A 11 2.55 -45.36 17.22
N GLN A 12 2.17 -44.12 16.88
CA GLN A 12 3.08 -43.14 16.28
C GLN A 12 3.99 -42.47 17.31
N SER A 13 3.54 -42.29 18.56
CA SER A 13 4.36 -41.72 19.63
C SER A 13 5.45 -42.71 20.11
N GLN A 14 5.19 -44.03 20.13
CA GLN A 14 6.17 -45.03 20.49
C GLN A 14 7.22 -45.26 19.40
N GLN A 15 6.86 -45.23 18.12
CA GLN A 15 7.83 -45.31 17.02
C GLN A 15 8.75 -44.07 16.95
N SER A 16 8.23 -42.89 17.26
CA SER A 16 9.02 -41.66 17.32
C SER A 16 9.96 -41.63 18.53
N ALA A 17 9.56 -42.18 19.67
CA ALA A 17 10.40 -42.28 20.86
C ALA A 17 11.53 -43.32 20.69
N ASP A 18 11.28 -44.44 20.02
CA ASP A 18 12.33 -45.43 19.73
C ASP A 18 13.31 -44.96 18.65
N TYR A 19 12.85 -44.17 17.67
CA TYR A 19 13.71 -43.54 16.68
C TYR A 19 14.60 -42.47 17.32
N LEU A 20 14.04 -41.67 18.22
CA LEU A 20 14.78 -40.64 18.97
C LEU A 20 15.77 -41.24 19.97
N ASN A 21 15.43 -42.38 20.61
CA ASN A 21 16.36 -43.09 21.48
C ASN A 21 17.50 -43.78 20.70
N LYS A 22 17.22 -44.34 19.51
CA LYS A 22 18.28 -44.87 18.61
C LYS A 22 19.19 -43.78 18.05
N LEU A 23 18.69 -42.56 17.85
CA LEU A 23 19.49 -41.40 17.49
C LEU A 23 20.29 -40.88 18.70
N ARG A 24 19.80 -40.98 19.92
CA ARG A 24 20.49 -40.56 21.14
C ARG A 24 21.72 -41.46 21.47
N PHE A 25 21.59 -42.77 21.30
CA PHE A 25 22.69 -43.75 21.55
C PHE A 25 23.79 -43.73 20.47
N ARG A 26 23.55 -43.17 19.28
CA ARG A 26 24.57 -42.96 18.25
C ARG A 26 25.29 -41.62 18.39
N ASN A 27 24.82 -40.71 19.24
CA ASN A 27 25.26 -39.32 19.31
C ASN A 27 26.14 -38.97 20.52
N GLU A 28 26.31 -39.83 21.49
CA GLU A 28 27.10 -39.44 22.68
C GLU A 28 28.64 -39.38 22.48
N ASN A 29 29.15 -39.85 21.31
CA ASN A 29 30.58 -39.68 20.94
C ASN A 29 30.85 -38.89 19.67
N MET A 30 29.81 -38.29 19.00
CA MET A 30 29.97 -37.45 17.83
C MET A 30 29.25 -36.08 17.91
N ALA A 31 28.74 -35.72 19.09
CA ALA A 31 27.82 -34.59 19.27
C ALA A 31 28.40 -33.19 19.03
N ASN A 32 29.74 -33.04 18.88
CA ASN A 32 30.37 -31.72 18.82
C ASN A 32 31.05 -31.36 17.48
N PHE A 33 30.99 -32.21 16.46
CA PHE A 33 31.62 -31.94 15.17
C PHE A 33 30.62 -31.90 14.03
N VAL A 34 30.68 -30.84 13.21
CA VAL A 34 29.77 -30.62 12.06
C VAL A 34 30.55 -30.53 10.76
N ASP A 35 29.94 -30.98 9.68
CA ASP A 35 30.41 -30.73 8.32
C ASP A 35 30.22 -29.25 7.95
N VAL A 36 31.30 -28.61 7.54
CA VAL A 36 31.34 -27.21 7.11
C VAL A 36 31.90 -27.04 5.71
N SER A 37 32.04 -28.15 4.95
CA SER A 37 32.58 -28.14 3.59
C SER A 37 31.79 -27.27 2.59
N GLY A 38 30.47 -27.13 2.80
CA GLY A 38 29.60 -26.26 2.01
C GLY A 38 29.57 -24.80 2.47
N VAL A 39 30.13 -24.45 3.63
CA VAL A 39 30.03 -23.12 4.25
C VAL A 39 31.37 -22.40 4.30
N LEU A 40 32.48 -23.15 4.48
CA LEU A 40 33.83 -22.59 4.60
C LEU A 40 34.65 -22.85 3.32
N HIS A 41 35.21 -21.80 2.76
CA HIS A 41 35.84 -21.80 1.41
C HIS A 41 37.17 -22.57 1.29
N SER A 42 37.80 -23.04 2.38
CA SER A 42 39.04 -23.80 2.26
C SER A 42 38.78 -25.24 1.82
N PRO A 43 39.47 -25.76 0.78
CA PRO A 43 39.33 -27.13 0.33
C PRO A 43 39.69 -28.19 1.38
N ALA A 44 40.39 -27.79 2.45
CA ALA A 44 40.68 -28.67 3.58
C ALA A 44 39.39 -29.19 4.27
N TRP A 45 38.34 -28.39 4.29
CA TRP A 45 37.09 -28.73 4.97
C TRP A 45 36.33 -29.91 4.37
N GLN A 46 36.62 -30.29 3.15
CA GLN A 46 36.12 -31.54 2.54
C GLN A 46 36.59 -32.81 3.28
N TYR A 47 37.65 -32.70 4.09
CA TYR A 47 38.28 -33.81 4.79
C TYR A 47 38.23 -33.65 6.31
N PHE A 48 37.55 -32.65 6.84
CA PHE A 48 37.46 -32.37 8.29
C PHE A 48 36.07 -31.94 8.71
N LEU A 49 35.67 -32.38 9.91
CA LEU A 49 34.52 -31.85 10.62
C LEU A 49 35.00 -30.80 11.64
N ARG A 50 34.26 -29.71 11.79
CA ARG A 50 34.57 -28.66 12.76
C ARG A 50 33.80 -28.80 14.05
N SER A 51 34.43 -28.63 15.22
CA SER A 51 33.75 -28.57 16.50
C SER A 51 32.90 -27.30 16.62
N LYS A 52 31.70 -27.42 17.18
CA LYS A 52 30.78 -26.30 17.45
C LYS A 52 31.24 -25.46 18.65
N GLU A 53 31.92 -26.04 19.61
CA GLU A 53 32.22 -25.44 20.92
C GLU A 53 33.70 -25.13 21.11
N THR A 54 34.57 -25.83 20.39
CA THR A 54 36.01 -25.66 20.51
C THR A 54 36.67 -25.35 19.18
N ASN A 55 37.81 -24.69 19.19
CA ASN A 55 38.58 -24.45 17.97
C ASN A 55 39.36 -25.72 17.54
N GLN A 56 38.63 -26.80 17.23
CA GLN A 56 39.18 -28.08 16.81
C GLN A 56 38.50 -28.60 15.53
N ALA A 57 39.26 -29.37 14.74
CA ALA A 57 38.80 -30.07 13.56
C ALA A 57 39.19 -31.54 13.61
N LYS A 58 38.27 -32.43 13.28
CA LYS A 58 38.44 -33.88 13.25
C LYS A 58 38.58 -34.37 11.80
N CYS A 59 39.63 -35.13 11.52
CA CYS A 59 39.85 -35.73 10.21
C CYS A 59 38.80 -36.81 9.93
N THR A 60 38.23 -36.81 8.71
CA THR A 60 37.20 -37.76 8.25
C THR A 60 37.75 -38.93 7.45
N ILE A 61 39.05 -38.93 7.13
CA ILE A 61 39.70 -39.96 6.33
C ILE A 61 39.71 -41.27 7.10
N ALA A 62 39.35 -42.39 6.48
CA ALA A 62 39.26 -43.69 7.08
C ALA A 62 40.56 -44.07 7.78
N ARG A 63 40.44 -44.61 9.01
CA ARG A 63 41.55 -45.00 9.93
C ARG A 63 42.39 -43.82 10.49
N CYS A 64 41.98 -42.54 10.26
CA CYS A 64 42.57 -41.38 10.90
C CYS A 64 41.62 -40.82 11.99
N ASN A 65 42.10 -40.81 13.23
CA ASN A 65 41.34 -40.26 14.37
C ASN A 65 41.91 -38.92 14.86
N ALA A 66 42.71 -38.23 14.05
CA ALA A 66 43.35 -36.98 14.41
C ALA A 66 42.37 -35.86 14.66
N ILE A 67 42.49 -35.19 15.82
CA ILE A 67 41.79 -33.96 16.17
C ILE A 67 42.87 -32.86 16.27
N LEU A 68 42.71 -31.83 15.42
CA LEU A 68 43.68 -30.78 15.26
C LEU A 68 43.13 -29.45 15.82
N LYS A 69 43.98 -28.68 16.50
CA LYS A 69 43.60 -27.32 16.92
C LYS A 69 43.69 -26.36 15.75
N ILE A 70 42.65 -25.52 15.59
CA ILE A 70 42.59 -24.45 14.62
C ILE A 70 42.58 -23.10 15.32
N SER A 71 43.44 -22.16 14.92
CA SER A 71 43.44 -20.80 15.47
C SER A 71 42.85 -19.82 14.46
N GLY A 72 41.75 -19.15 14.84
CA GLY A 72 41.22 -18.01 14.11
C GLY A 72 40.83 -18.23 12.65
N GLY A 73 40.35 -19.43 12.29
CA GLY A 73 39.94 -19.72 10.89
C GLY A 73 41.11 -20.14 9.96
N ASN A 74 42.34 -20.23 10.48
CA ASN A 74 43.51 -20.69 9.71
C ASN A 74 43.43 -22.19 9.48
N THR A 75 43.48 -22.64 8.22
CA THR A 75 43.39 -24.05 7.80
C THR A 75 44.75 -24.64 7.44
N THR A 76 45.85 -23.93 7.65
CA THR A 76 47.21 -24.40 7.31
C THR A 76 47.54 -25.73 8.02
N THR A 77 47.21 -25.88 9.29
CA THR A 77 47.42 -27.12 10.09
C THR A 77 46.63 -28.30 9.46
N LEU A 78 45.44 -28.05 8.89
CA LEU A 78 44.64 -29.07 8.27
C LEU A 78 45.25 -29.51 6.92
N LEU A 79 45.72 -28.55 6.13
CA LEU A 79 46.38 -28.80 4.86
C LEU A 79 47.73 -29.53 5.06
N ASP A 80 48.51 -29.17 6.09
CA ASP A 80 49.75 -29.85 6.44
C ASP A 80 49.51 -31.29 6.89
N HIS A 81 48.45 -31.55 7.65
CA HIS A 81 48.06 -32.90 8.02
C HIS A 81 47.65 -33.73 6.79
N LEU A 82 46.83 -33.18 5.87
CA LEU A 82 46.46 -33.85 4.62
C LEU A 82 47.70 -34.21 3.78
N LYS A 83 48.61 -33.25 3.63
CA LYS A 83 49.82 -33.40 2.85
C LYS A 83 50.79 -34.42 3.46
N ASN A 84 51.05 -34.30 4.77
CA ASN A 84 52.12 -35.10 5.44
C ASN A 84 51.65 -36.50 5.80
N ILE A 85 50.41 -36.67 6.28
CA ILE A 85 49.87 -37.93 6.77
C ILE A 85 49.13 -38.70 5.66
N HIS A 86 48.30 -38.01 4.90
CA HIS A 86 47.45 -38.66 3.89
C HIS A 86 47.93 -38.51 2.46
N LYS A 87 49.03 -37.73 2.24
CA LYS A 87 49.58 -37.41 0.91
C LYS A 87 48.54 -36.79 -0.07
N ILE A 88 47.51 -36.14 0.48
CA ILE A 88 46.48 -35.46 -0.27
C ILE A 88 46.82 -34.00 -0.39
N ILE A 89 46.90 -33.50 -1.61
CA ILE A 89 47.06 -32.07 -1.95
C ILE A 89 45.78 -31.62 -2.66
N PRO A 90 44.87 -30.88 -2.00
CA PRO A 90 43.67 -30.37 -2.65
C PRO A 90 44.02 -29.44 -3.81
N GLU A 91 43.33 -29.57 -4.92
CA GLU A 91 43.63 -28.95 -6.25
C GLU A 91 43.80 -27.42 -6.31
N GLN A 92 43.52 -26.69 -5.23
CA GLN A 92 43.68 -25.23 -5.17
C GLN A 92 44.95 -24.72 -4.48
N SER A 93 45.91 -25.58 -4.21
CA SER A 93 47.19 -25.19 -3.56
C SER A 93 48.39 -25.39 -4.45
N GLN A 94 48.46 -24.76 -5.63
CA GLN A 94 49.73 -24.62 -6.33
C GLN A 94 50.53 -23.45 -5.76
N PRO A 95 51.84 -23.63 -5.42
CA PRO A 95 52.62 -22.55 -4.87
C PRO A 95 53.06 -21.59 -5.98
N SER A 96 52.52 -20.39 -6.03
CA SER A 96 53.12 -19.30 -6.79
C SER A 96 54.31 -18.73 -6.04
N SER A 97 55.47 -18.82 -6.67
CA SER A 97 56.75 -18.25 -6.25
C SER A 97 56.70 -16.73 -6.17
N LYS A 98 57.42 -16.19 -5.18
CA LYS A 98 57.82 -14.80 -4.93
C LYS A 98 56.90 -13.94 -4.07
N ARG A 99 57.45 -13.62 -2.86
CA ARG A 99 57.06 -12.56 -1.99
C ARG A 99 56.73 -11.29 -2.76
N GLN A 100 55.44 -10.95 -2.82
CA GLN A 100 54.96 -9.60 -3.05
C GLN A 100 54.07 -9.18 -1.85
N LYS A 101 54.22 -7.92 -1.49
CA LYS A 101 53.60 -7.22 -0.35
C LYS A 101 52.13 -7.65 -0.19
N THR A 102 51.73 -7.82 1.06
CA THR A 102 50.37 -8.01 1.54
C THR A 102 49.38 -7.15 0.78
N SER A 103 48.81 -7.67 -0.32
CA SER A 103 47.57 -7.14 -0.87
C SER A 103 46.43 -7.76 -0.07
N GLN A 104 45.74 -6.94 0.66
CA GLN A 104 44.42 -7.30 1.22
C GLN A 104 43.62 -8.02 0.15
N ILE A 105 43.12 -9.22 0.47
CA ILE A 105 42.17 -9.92 -0.38
C ILE A 105 40.92 -9.03 -0.47
N THR A 106 40.83 -8.30 -1.56
CA THR A 106 39.62 -7.56 -1.89
C THR A 106 38.55 -8.60 -2.23
N ILE A 107 37.64 -8.87 -1.30
CA ILE A 107 36.42 -9.59 -1.60
C ILE A 107 35.72 -8.76 -2.68
N ASN A 108 35.71 -9.26 -3.92
CA ASN A 108 34.93 -8.66 -4.99
C ASN A 108 33.44 -8.90 -4.66
N PHE A 109 32.87 -8.05 -3.82
CA PHE A 109 31.44 -7.83 -3.87
C PHE A 109 31.11 -7.34 -5.27
N PRO A 110 29.98 -7.79 -5.88
CA PRO A 110 29.52 -7.18 -7.11
C PRO A 110 29.60 -5.68 -6.89
N LYS A 111 30.30 -4.95 -7.78
CA LYS A 111 30.48 -3.51 -7.65
C LYS A 111 29.10 -2.88 -7.61
N LYS A 112 28.55 -2.65 -6.40
CA LYS A 112 27.43 -1.73 -6.22
C LYS A 112 27.92 -0.42 -6.81
N GLU A 113 27.18 0.12 -7.77
CA GLU A 113 27.48 1.43 -8.33
C GLU A 113 27.73 2.40 -7.18
N LYS A 114 28.86 3.11 -7.26
CA LYS A 114 29.28 3.99 -6.18
C LYS A 114 28.31 5.19 -6.16
N LYS A 115 27.44 5.26 -5.16
CA LYS A 115 26.46 6.36 -5.01
C LYS A 115 27.18 7.72 -5.06
N THR A 116 26.58 8.65 -5.78
CA THR A 116 27.12 10.03 -5.87
C THR A 116 27.03 10.73 -4.52
N LEU A 117 27.77 11.83 -4.35
CA LEU A 117 27.67 12.65 -3.13
C LEU A 117 26.25 13.23 -3.01
N ASP A 118 25.66 13.69 -4.10
CA ASP A 118 24.33 14.27 -4.13
C ASP A 118 23.28 13.25 -3.69
N GLU A 119 23.33 12.01 -4.20
CA GLU A 119 22.46 10.90 -3.76
C GLU A 119 22.62 10.61 -2.26
N ARG A 120 23.86 10.55 -1.75
CA ARG A 120 24.10 10.29 -0.32
C ARG A 120 23.51 11.37 0.58
N ILE A 121 23.72 12.64 0.21
CA ILE A 121 23.16 13.79 0.93
C ILE A 121 21.64 13.79 0.84
N ALA A 122 21.08 13.53 -0.33
CA ALA A 122 19.64 13.45 -0.54
C ALA A 122 19.00 12.37 0.33
N ARG A 123 19.60 11.17 0.40
CA ARG A 123 19.12 10.08 1.28
C ARG A 123 19.22 10.45 2.76
N LEU A 124 20.31 11.02 3.21
CA LEU A 124 20.46 11.48 4.60
C LEU A 124 19.38 12.50 4.99
N CYS A 125 19.06 13.43 4.08
CA CYS A 125 18.06 14.46 4.35
C CYS A 125 16.63 13.93 4.22
N SER A 126 16.32 13.10 3.20
CA SER A 126 14.97 12.67 2.91
C SER A 126 14.55 11.42 3.68
N GLU A 127 15.42 10.40 3.80
CA GLU A 127 15.10 9.16 4.53
C GLU A 127 15.40 9.28 6.03
N SER A 128 16.61 9.72 6.39
CA SER A 128 17.08 9.78 7.78
C SER A 128 16.77 11.11 8.48
N LEU A 129 16.13 12.05 7.81
CA LEU A 129 15.71 13.34 8.35
C LEU A 129 16.85 14.18 8.94
N ILE A 130 18.10 13.98 8.49
CA ILE A 130 19.25 14.77 8.97
C ILE A 130 19.14 16.21 8.48
N SER A 131 19.38 17.17 9.40
CA SER A 131 19.27 18.59 9.06
C SER A 131 20.42 19.05 8.14
N PHE A 132 20.16 20.03 7.28
CA PHE A 132 21.17 20.62 6.39
C PHE A 132 22.36 21.20 7.17
N ASN A 133 22.07 21.80 8.33
CA ASN A 133 23.11 22.34 9.20
C ASN A 133 23.96 21.24 9.82
N THR A 134 23.38 20.11 10.20
CA THR A 134 24.14 18.95 10.70
C THR A 134 25.11 18.46 9.65
N ILE A 135 24.67 18.23 8.41
CA ILE A 135 25.55 17.82 7.31
C ILE A 135 26.65 18.84 7.05
N ALA A 136 26.29 20.13 7.05
CA ALA A 136 27.23 21.21 6.76
C ALA A 136 28.26 21.46 7.87
N LYS A 137 27.94 21.19 9.16
CA LYS A 137 28.75 21.62 10.30
C LYS A 137 29.36 20.50 11.12
N SER A 138 28.88 19.24 11.02
CA SER A 138 29.43 18.11 11.78
C SER A 138 30.85 17.75 11.31
N GLY A 139 31.80 17.77 12.24
CA GLY A 139 33.19 17.39 12.01
C GLY A 139 33.27 15.90 11.66
N GLU A 140 32.60 15.05 12.43
CA GLU A 140 32.61 13.60 12.29
C GLU A 140 32.07 13.18 10.92
N LEU A 141 30.96 13.77 10.47
CA LEU A 141 30.43 13.47 9.13
C LEU A 141 31.43 13.87 8.05
N ARG A 142 32.13 15.00 8.20
CA ARG A 142 33.17 15.44 7.26
C ARG A 142 34.33 14.46 7.19
N GLU A 143 34.81 13.98 8.31
CA GLU A 143 35.90 12.99 8.37
C GLU A 143 35.48 11.66 7.74
N ILE A 144 34.30 11.15 8.08
CA ILE A 144 33.75 9.93 7.49
C ILE A 144 33.63 10.05 5.98
N TYR A 145 33.08 11.16 5.48
CA TYR A 145 32.91 11.37 4.04
C TYR A 145 34.23 11.61 3.34
N ALA A 146 35.17 12.31 3.98
CA ALA A 146 36.52 12.54 3.46
C ALA A 146 37.30 11.22 3.33
N SER A 147 37.21 10.31 4.30
CA SER A 147 37.84 8.98 4.23
C SER A 147 37.26 8.15 3.05
N ALA A 148 36.02 8.38 2.66
CA ALA A 148 35.36 7.78 1.50
C ALA A 148 35.62 8.53 0.18
N GLY A 149 36.41 9.60 0.20
CA GLY A 149 36.78 10.42 -0.98
C GLY A 149 35.72 11.45 -1.38
N TYR A 150 34.84 11.89 -0.45
CA TYR A 150 33.85 12.92 -0.69
C TYR A 150 34.11 14.18 0.13
N ALA A 151 33.87 15.35 -0.46
CA ALA A 151 33.92 16.63 0.23
C ALA A 151 32.52 17.16 0.48
N LEU A 152 32.07 17.19 1.74
CA LEU A 152 30.74 17.72 2.09
C LEU A 152 30.63 19.23 1.88
N PRO A 153 29.46 19.75 1.48
CA PRO A 153 29.20 21.17 1.38
C PRO A 153 29.51 21.91 2.69
N LYS A 154 30.01 23.16 2.58
CA LYS A 154 30.42 23.97 3.74
C LYS A 154 29.23 24.66 4.45
N ASN A 155 28.08 24.75 3.81
CA ASN A 155 26.90 25.43 4.32
C ASN A 155 25.59 24.76 3.84
N HIS A 156 24.48 25.17 4.44
CA HIS A 156 23.15 24.66 4.13
C HIS A 156 22.70 24.94 2.67
N ILE A 157 23.20 26.01 2.03
CA ILE A 157 22.92 26.35 0.63
C ILE A 157 23.52 25.29 -0.29
N GLY A 158 24.77 24.86 -0.02
CA GLY A 158 25.42 23.80 -0.77
C GLY A 158 24.73 22.43 -0.58
N VAL A 159 24.26 22.12 0.64
CA VAL A 159 23.45 20.90 0.90
C VAL A 159 22.15 20.94 0.11
N ARG A 160 21.44 22.07 0.12
CA ARG A 160 20.23 22.28 -0.68
C ARG A 160 20.50 22.07 -2.18
N ALA A 161 21.60 22.61 -2.68
CA ALA A 161 21.96 22.46 -4.10
C ALA A 161 22.19 20.99 -4.49
N CYS A 162 22.80 20.17 -3.61
CA CYS A 162 22.94 18.72 -3.82
C CYS A 162 21.57 18.04 -3.94
N ILE A 163 20.63 18.37 -3.04
CA ILE A 163 19.28 17.81 -3.05
C ILE A 163 18.53 18.15 -4.33
N LEU A 164 18.62 19.42 -4.78
CA LEU A 164 17.94 19.85 -6.00
C LEU A 164 18.53 19.19 -7.25
N ARG A 165 19.86 19.03 -7.34
CA ARG A 165 20.47 18.30 -8.46
C ARG A 165 20.07 16.84 -8.47
N GLU A 166 20.06 16.19 -7.33
CA GLU A 166 19.63 14.78 -7.23
C GLU A 166 18.15 14.63 -7.57
N TYR A 167 17.30 15.59 -7.15
CA TYR A 167 15.89 15.62 -7.55
C TYR A 167 15.74 15.63 -9.07
N GLU A 168 16.47 16.50 -9.78
CA GLU A 168 16.37 16.57 -11.25
C GLU A 168 16.83 15.26 -11.91
N LEU A 169 17.90 14.64 -11.40
CA LEU A 169 18.38 13.35 -11.89
C LEU A 169 17.34 12.24 -11.68
N VAL A 170 16.73 12.18 -10.50
CA VAL A 170 15.71 11.17 -10.18
C VAL A 170 14.42 11.45 -10.93
N LYS A 171 14.01 12.72 -11.08
CA LYS A 171 12.86 13.13 -11.90
C LYS A 171 13.00 12.62 -13.33
N GLN A 172 14.19 12.81 -13.93
CA GLN A 172 14.45 12.31 -15.29
C GLN A 172 14.34 10.78 -15.39
N LYS A 173 14.86 10.05 -14.41
CA LYS A 173 14.69 8.58 -14.35
C LYS A 173 13.21 8.17 -14.28
N VAL A 174 12.41 8.88 -13.46
CA VAL A 174 10.97 8.61 -13.36
C VAL A 174 10.27 8.88 -14.69
N ILE A 175 10.62 9.97 -15.39
CA ILE A 175 10.09 10.27 -16.74
C ILE A 175 10.42 9.15 -17.73
N GLU A 176 11.67 8.67 -17.75
CA GLU A 176 12.11 7.56 -18.62
C GLU A 176 11.36 6.26 -18.31
N ASP A 177 11.14 5.96 -17.02
CA ASP A 177 10.43 4.76 -16.60
C ASP A 177 8.93 4.84 -16.97
N LEU A 178 8.31 6.01 -16.79
CA LEU A 178 6.94 6.26 -17.24
C LEU A 178 6.81 6.15 -18.77
N ALA A 179 7.77 6.68 -19.53
CA ALA A 179 7.80 6.55 -20.98
C ALA A 179 7.85 5.08 -21.42
N LYS A 180 8.74 4.26 -20.83
CA LYS A 180 8.82 2.82 -21.10
C LYS A 180 7.52 2.08 -20.79
N LEU A 181 6.78 2.50 -19.73
CA LEU A 181 5.50 1.92 -19.40
C LEU A 181 4.43 2.28 -20.44
N LYS A 182 4.44 3.53 -20.92
CA LYS A 182 3.55 4.00 -22.01
C LYS A 182 3.77 3.25 -23.32
N GLU A 183 5.03 3.03 -23.69
CA GLU A 183 5.41 2.24 -24.89
C GLU A 183 4.86 0.81 -24.85
N LYS A 184 4.73 0.24 -23.63
CA LYS A 184 4.09 -1.08 -23.41
C LYS A 184 2.55 -1.03 -23.41
N GLY A 185 1.94 0.10 -23.74
CA GLY A 185 0.49 0.28 -23.72
C GLY A 185 -0.11 0.47 -22.33
N ILE A 186 0.72 0.57 -21.27
CA ILE A 186 0.22 0.77 -19.89
C ILE A 186 -0.31 2.20 -19.75
N ARG A 187 -1.49 2.31 -19.14
CA ARG A 187 -2.13 3.58 -18.78
C ARG A 187 -2.13 3.72 -17.27
N PHE A 188 -2.24 4.96 -16.81
CA PHE A 188 -2.07 5.34 -15.41
C PHE A 188 -3.39 5.74 -14.79
N SER A 189 -3.46 5.65 -13.48
CA SER A 189 -4.41 6.40 -12.69
C SER A 189 -3.68 7.38 -11.77
N TYR A 190 -4.42 8.30 -11.15
CA TYR A 190 -3.86 9.25 -10.21
C TYR A 190 -4.56 9.21 -8.85
N THR A 191 -3.85 9.64 -7.81
CA THR A 191 -4.44 10.14 -6.57
C THR A 191 -3.97 11.56 -6.33
N GLY A 192 -4.86 12.37 -5.83
CA GLY A 192 -4.56 13.75 -5.48
C GLY A 192 -5.30 14.17 -4.23
N ASP A 193 -4.67 15.03 -3.42
CA ASP A 193 -5.26 15.53 -2.20
C ASP A 193 -4.63 16.85 -1.78
N GLU A 194 -5.34 17.66 -0.97
CA GLU A 194 -4.87 18.94 -0.44
C GLU A 194 -4.36 18.80 1.00
N TRP A 195 -3.29 19.49 1.31
CA TRP A 195 -2.72 19.54 2.64
C TRP A 195 -2.36 20.96 3.06
N VAL A 196 -2.63 21.26 4.33
CA VAL A 196 -2.23 22.51 4.96
C VAL A 196 -1.09 22.24 5.94
N SER A 197 0.07 22.85 5.70
CA SER A 197 1.22 22.71 6.59
C SER A 197 1.04 23.49 7.89
N THR A 198 1.85 23.18 8.92
CA THR A 198 1.91 23.91 10.20
C THR A 198 2.22 25.41 10.01
N GLY A 199 2.79 25.81 8.89
CA GLY A 199 3.02 27.20 8.49
C GLY A 199 1.86 27.82 7.71
N ASN A 200 0.68 27.24 7.74
CA ASN A 200 -0.54 27.68 7.04
C ASN A 200 -0.37 27.84 5.52
N LYS A 201 0.41 26.95 4.92
CA LYS A 201 0.63 26.90 3.47
C LYS A 201 -0.08 25.69 2.91
N LYS A 202 -0.86 25.90 1.83
CA LYS A 202 -1.58 24.83 1.13
C LYS A 202 -0.73 24.19 0.04
N TYR A 203 -0.81 22.90 -0.10
CA TYR A 203 -0.15 22.10 -1.14
C TYR A 203 -1.11 21.06 -1.70
N LEU A 204 -0.99 20.79 -3.00
CA LEU A 204 -1.58 19.64 -3.66
C LEU A 204 -0.48 18.57 -3.76
N ASN A 205 -0.78 17.35 -3.33
CA ASN A 205 0.01 16.18 -3.69
C ASN A 205 -0.61 15.49 -4.90
N LEU A 206 0.22 14.97 -5.77
CA LEU A 206 -0.19 14.19 -6.92
C LEU A 206 0.68 12.93 -7.02
N ASN A 207 0.02 11.77 -7.14
CA ASN A 207 0.67 10.50 -7.37
C ASN A 207 0.12 9.85 -8.63
N VAL A 208 0.94 9.11 -9.34
CA VAL A 208 0.59 8.37 -10.55
C VAL A 208 0.76 6.89 -10.31
N HIS A 209 -0.31 6.12 -10.46
CA HIS A 209 -0.35 4.69 -10.20
C HIS A 209 -0.21 3.88 -11.49
N TYR A 210 0.51 2.76 -11.41
CA TYR A 210 0.67 1.79 -12.47
C TYR A 210 0.79 0.38 -11.88
N LYS A 211 -0.05 -0.54 -12.32
CA LYS A 211 -0.17 -1.86 -11.67
C LYS A 211 -0.40 -1.68 -10.16
N SER A 212 0.31 -2.42 -9.31
CA SER A 212 0.28 -2.29 -7.84
C SER A 212 1.33 -1.30 -7.28
N ASN A 213 1.86 -0.40 -8.10
CA ASN A 213 2.87 0.58 -7.71
C ASN A 213 2.43 2.00 -8.06
N TYR A 214 3.16 2.99 -7.57
CA TYR A 214 2.92 4.39 -7.89
C TYR A 214 4.23 5.19 -7.89
N TYR A 215 4.22 6.36 -8.53
CA TYR A 215 5.21 7.41 -8.36
C TYR A 215 4.56 8.63 -7.73
N SER A 216 5.10 9.10 -6.59
CA SER A 216 4.72 10.42 -6.09
C SER A 216 5.37 11.49 -6.97
N LEU A 217 4.56 12.38 -7.52
CA LEU A 217 5.06 13.52 -8.30
C LEU A 217 5.41 14.72 -7.42
N GLY A 218 5.35 14.55 -6.08
CA GLY A 218 5.72 15.58 -5.09
C GLY A 218 4.57 16.50 -4.71
N LEU A 219 4.90 17.72 -4.30
CA LEU A 219 3.97 18.71 -3.76
C LEU A 219 3.93 19.96 -4.63
N VAL A 220 2.75 20.40 -5.04
CA VAL A 220 2.54 21.67 -5.77
C VAL A 220 1.96 22.70 -4.81
N ARG A 221 2.61 23.87 -4.69
CA ARG A 221 2.15 24.95 -3.81
C ARG A 221 0.86 25.58 -4.34
N ILE A 222 -0.17 25.64 -3.52
CA ILE A 222 -1.42 26.37 -3.77
C ILE A 222 -1.30 27.76 -3.13
N VAL A 223 -1.53 28.81 -3.91
CA VAL A 223 -1.46 30.20 -3.44
C VAL A 223 -2.83 30.86 -3.59
N GLY A 224 -3.38 31.36 -2.49
CA GLY A 224 -4.67 32.05 -2.48
C GLY A 224 -5.88 31.14 -2.61
N SER A 225 -6.99 31.66 -3.11
CA SER A 225 -8.19 30.88 -3.43
C SER A 225 -7.94 30.07 -4.69
N MET A 226 -8.36 28.80 -4.69
CA MET A 226 -8.15 27.85 -5.79
C MET A 226 -9.50 27.46 -6.40
N PRO A 227 -9.96 28.09 -7.49
CA PRO A 227 -11.07 27.55 -8.28
C PRO A 227 -10.72 26.20 -8.90
N ALA A 228 -11.73 25.36 -9.14
CA ALA A 228 -11.52 24.02 -9.69
C ALA A 228 -10.88 24.05 -11.10
N GLU A 229 -11.13 25.11 -11.87
CA GLU A 229 -10.55 25.34 -13.19
C GLU A 229 -9.03 25.51 -13.10
N ILE A 230 -8.56 26.34 -12.17
CA ILE A 230 -7.12 26.57 -11.95
C ILE A 230 -6.48 25.29 -11.41
N LEU A 231 -7.16 24.57 -10.52
CA LEU A 231 -6.68 23.27 -10.04
C LEU A 231 -6.48 22.29 -11.20
N LYS A 232 -7.43 22.24 -12.17
CA LYS A 232 -7.30 21.43 -13.39
C LYS A 232 -6.08 21.83 -14.22
N GLU A 233 -5.85 23.12 -14.43
CA GLU A 233 -4.68 23.59 -15.18
C GLU A 233 -3.36 23.20 -14.49
N MET A 234 -3.29 23.37 -13.16
CA MET A 234 -2.14 22.93 -12.37
C MET A 234 -1.92 21.43 -12.46
N PHE A 235 -2.97 20.63 -12.36
CA PHE A 235 -2.96 19.19 -12.48
C PHE A 235 -2.41 18.75 -13.84
N VAL A 236 -2.97 19.27 -14.93
CA VAL A 236 -2.53 18.96 -16.31
C VAL A 236 -1.08 19.34 -16.52
N LYS A 237 -0.71 20.57 -16.13
CA LYS A 237 0.67 21.04 -16.24
C LYS A 237 1.66 20.17 -15.48
N HIS A 238 1.29 19.79 -14.25
CA HIS A 238 2.18 18.95 -13.43
C HIS A 238 2.36 17.54 -14.01
N LEU A 239 1.32 16.92 -14.57
CA LEU A 239 1.45 15.67 -15.32
C LEU A 239 2.36 15.79 -16.54
N GLN A 240 2.20 16.90 -17.30
CA GLN A 240 3.03 17.18 -18.48
C GLN A 240 4.51 17.32 -18.13
N GLU A 241 4.86 17.86 -16.95
CA GLU A 241 6.25 17.92 -16.46
C GLU A 241 6.89 16.54 -16.31
N PHE A 242 6.10 15.48 -16.19
CA PHE A 242 6.53 14.09 -16.14
C PHE A 242 6.25 13.32 -17.45
N GLY A 243 5.94 14.03 -18.53
CA GLY A 243 5.71 13.45 -19.85
C GLY A 243 4.40 12.64 -19.95
N ILE A 244 3.44 12.89 -19.07
CA ILE A 244 2.13 12.24 -19.07
C ILE A 244 1.11 13.16 -19.71
N ASP A 245 0.48 12.68 -20.78
CA ASP A 245 -0.71 13.31 -21.35
C ASP A 245 -1.96 12.88 -20.57
N TYR A 246 -2.66 13.87 -20.04
CA TYR A 246 -3.82 13.63 -19.19
C TYR A 246 -4.98 12.97 -19.95
N GLU A 247 -5.14 13.24 -21.24
CA GLU A 247 -6.29 12.75 -22.02
C GLU A 247 -6.09 11.31 -22.50
N THR A 248 -4.88 10.96 -22.88
CA THR A 248 -4.56 9.66 -23.49
C THR A 248 -3.90 8.67 -22.54
N ASP A 249 -3.09 9.15 -21.60
CA ASP A 249 -2.28 8.28 -20.73
C ASP A 249 -2.96 7.97 -19.39
N VAL A 250 -3.99 8.75 -18.98
CA VAL A 250 -4.67 8.61 -17.69
C VAL A 250 -6.07 8.05 -17.85
N VAL A 251 -6.39 6.96 -17.16
CA VAL A 251 -7.74 6.33 -17.18
C VAL A 251 -8.70 7.02 -16.22
N GLY A 252 -8.20 7.48 -15.09
CA GLY A 252 -8.96 8.12 -14.03
C GLY A 252 -8.16 8.30 -12.77
N GLY A 253 -8.82 8.61 -11.67
CA GLY A 253 -8.15 8.75 -10.39
C GLY A 253 -9.09 8.83 -9.21
N ASN A 254 -8.50 9.00 -8.04
CA ASN A 254 -9.18 9.05 -6.76
C ASN A 254 -8.73 10.28 -5.97
N THR A 255 -9.68 10.99 -5.38
CA THR A 255 -9.43 12.11 -4.48
C THR A 255 -10.31 11.99 -3.23
N ASP A 256 -10.09 12.84 -2.24
CA ASP A 256 -11.02 12.97 -1.14
C ASP A 256 -12.40 13.46 -1.59
N GLY A 257 -13.35 13.52 -0.68
CA GLY A 257 -14.72 14.01 -0.93
C GLY A 257 -14.89 15.52 -0.75
N ALA A 258 -13.83 16.32 -0.62
CA ALA A 258 -13.91 17.75 -0.44
C ALA A 258 -14.62 18.42 -1.63
N SER A 259 -15.38 19.49 -1.36
CA SER A 259 -16.23 20.15 -2.36
C SER A 259 -15.44 20.65 -3.59
N LEU A 260 -14.20 21.07 -3.40
CA LEU A 260 -13.30 21.48 -4.48
C LEU A 260 -12.92 20.28 -5.35
N MET A 261 -12.55 19.15 -4.74
CA MET A 261 -12.18 17.91 -5.45
C MET A 261 -13.35 17.30 -6.21
N VAL A 262 -14.56 17.38 -5.66
CA VAL A 262 -15.80 16.97 -6.38
C VAL A 262 -16.04 17.86 -7.60
N LYS A 263 -15.84 19.19 -7.50
CA LYS A 263 -15.95 20.10 -8.66
C LYS A 263 -14.86 19.81 -9.69
N PHE A 264 -13.63 19.63 -9.25
CA PHE A 264 -12.50 19.24 -10.09
C PHE A 264 -12.82 17.95 -10.87
N GLY A 265 -13.34 16.91 -10.21
CA GLY A 265 -13.72 15.66 -10.85
C GLY A 265 -14.75 15.84 -11.98
N LYS A 266 -15.67 16.82 -11.87
CA LYS A 266 -16.62 17.15 -12.94
C LYS A 266 -15.93 17.80 -14.14
N LEU A 267 -14.85 18.58 -13.91
CA LEU A 267 -14.14 19.30 -14.97
C LEU A 267 -13.15 18.42 -15.75
N ILE A 268 -12.67 17.33 -15.15
CA ILE A 268 -11.70 16.43 -15.80
C ILE A 268 -12.33 15.36 -16.66
N LYS A 269 -13.67 15.34 -16.79
CA LYS A 269 -14.35 14.39 -17.69
C LYS A 269 -13.77 14.47 -19.12
N PRO A 270 -13.60 13.36 -19.81
CA PRO A 270 -14.24 12.05 -19.60
C PRO A 270 -13.48 11.06 -18.71
N LEU A 271 -12.48 11.48 -17.95
CA LEU A 271 -11.77 10.61 -17.00
C LEU A 271 -12.73 10.06 -15.92
N ILE A 272 -12.43 8.86 -15.45
CA ILE A 272 -13.06 8.32 -14.24
C ILE A 272 -12.54 9.12 -13.04
N HIS A 273 -13.47 9.62 -12.23
CA HIS A 273 -13.11 10.27 -10.97
C HIS A 273 -13.83 9.60 -9.82
N LEU A 274 -13.07 8.90 -8.99
CA LEU A 274 -13.53 8.23 -7.79
C LEU A 274 -13.35 9.14 -6.58
N GLN A 275 -14.18 8.94 -5.58
CA GLN A 275 -13.99 9.51 -4.26
C GLN A 275 -13.42 8.45 -3.31
N CYS A 276 -12.55 8.86 -2.41
CA CYS A 276 -11.89 7.98 -1.44
C CYS A 276 -12.92 7.17 -0.64
N GLN A 277 -12.89 5.85 -0.80
CA GLN A 277 -13.81 4.93 -0.13
C GLN A 277 -13.44 4.78 1.35
N ALA A 278 -12.16 4.84 1.72
CA ALA A 278 -11.72 4.83 3.12
C ALA A 278 -12.26 6.06 3.86
N HIS A 279 -12.28 7.24 3.22
CA HIS A 279 -12.97 8.41 3.75
C HIS A 279 -14.48 8.19 3.88
N GLY A 280 -15.09 7.40 3.00
CA GLY A 280 -16.49 6.97 3.13
C GLY A 280 -16.75 6.16 4.40
N ILE A 281 -15.85 5.25 4.75
CA ILE A 281 -15.92 4.50 6.03
C ILE A 281 -15.80 5.46 7.22
N ASN A 282 -14.85 6.39 7.17
CA ASN A 282 -14.69 7.40 8.21
C ASN A 282 -15.99 8.18 8.46
N LEU A 283 -16.62 8.67 7.40
CA LEU A 283 -17.87 9.40 7.51
C LEU A 283 -19.02 8.52 8.03
N ALA A 284 -19.10 7.25 7.65
CA ALA A 284 -20.10 6.33 8.16
C ALA A 284 -19.99 6.13 9.67
N VAL A 285 -18.76 6.05 10.20
CA VAL A 285 -18.52 5.99 11.64
C VAL A 285 -18.88 7.32 12.31
N CYS A 286 -18.50 8.45 11.72
CA CYS A 286 -18.81 9.77 12.24
C CYS A 286 -20.33 10.01 12.32
N ASP A 287 -21.10 9.60 11.32
CA ASP A 287 -22.56 9.75 11.30
C ASP A 287 -23.27 9.03 12.47
N VAL A 288 -22.64 7.97 13.03
CA VAL A 288 -23.25 7.16 14.10
C VAL A 288 -22.76 7.54 15.48
N ILE A 289 -21.45 7.77 15.65
CA ILE A 289 -20.87 7.95 17.00
C ILE A 289 -20.52 9.39 17.33
N TYR A 290 -20.60 10.34 16.35
CA TYR A 290 -20.34 11.75 16.58
C TYR A 290 -21.57 12.60 16.28
N SER A 291 -21.65 13.78 16.88
CA SER A 291 -22.67 14.80 16.63
C SER A 291 -22.01 16.17 16.54
N LYS A 292 -22.65 17.10 15.82
CA LYS A 292 -22.19 18.50 15.79
C LYS A 292 -22.31 19.13 17.18
N LYS A 293 -21.33 19.96 17.53
CA LYS A 293 -21.40 20.76 18.77
C LYS A 293 -22.61 21.68 18.69
N ASP A 294 -23.50 21.65 19.69
CA ASP A 294 -24.48 22.70 19.88
C ASP A 294 -23.77 24.01 20.28
N GLU A 295 -24.07 25.10 19.57
CA GLU A 295 -23.41 26.41 19.75
C GLU A 295 -23.54 27.03 21.15
N LYS A 296 -24.20 26.34 22.12
CA LYS A 296 -24.58 26.87 23.45
C LYS A 296 -23.86 26.25 24.62
N VAL A 297 -22.90 25.36 24.42
CA VAL A 297 -22.14 24.78 25.52
C VAL A 297 -20.74 25.36 25.50
N ASP A 298 -20.53 26.40 26.33
CA ASP A 298 -19.19 26.85 26.72
C ASP A 298 -18.49 25.67 27.44
N ILE A 299 -17.72 24.93 26.73
CA ILE A 299 -16.80 23.95 27.32
C ILE A 299 -15.54 24.75 27.63
N GLU A 300 -15.29 24.93 28.94
CA GLU A 300 -13.98 25.34 29.43
C GLU A 300 -12.91 24.55 28.62
N ALA A 301 -12.08 25.27 27.91
CA ALA A 301 -10.93 24.73 27.20
C ALA A 301 -10.01 24.11 28.27
N GLU A 302 -10.19 22.81 28.53
CA GLU A 302 -9.13 22.04 29.16
C GLU A 302 -8.00 21.98 28.12
N ASP A 303 -7.01 22.86 28.32
CA ASP A 303 -5.70 22.79 27.66
C ASP A 303 -5.14 21.38 27.86
N GLY A 304 -5.45 20.52 26.91
CA GLY A 304 -4.82 19.21 26.79
C GLY A 304 -3.47 19.42 26.09
N ASP A 305 -2.40 19.48 26.87
CA ASP A 305 -1.06 19.23 26.36
C ASP A 305 -1.07 17.88 25.63
N PHE A 306 -1.31 17.91 24.32
CA PHE A 306 -1.01 16.81 23.42
C PHE A 306 0.48 16.91 23.09
N ASP A 307 1.28 16.11 23.75
CA ASP A 307 2.63 15.84 23.28
C ASP A 307 2.49 15.02 21.97
N GLU A 308 2.85 15.63 20.85
CA GLU A 308 2.94 14.95 19.53
C GLU A 308 3.90 13.74 19.56
N GLU A 309 4.67 13.55 20.64
CA GLU A 309 5.57 12.42 20.85
C GLU A 309 4.84 11.10 21.20
N ASP A 310 3.54 11.16 21.54
CA ASP A 310 2.73 10.00 21.95
C ASP A 310 2.00 9.28 20.80
N ILE A 311 2.21 9.69 19.55
CA ILE A 311 1.71 8.93 18.39
C ILE A 311 2.57 7.66 18.29
N PRO A 312 2.00 6.45 18.47
CA PRO A 312 2.74 5.22 18.25
C PRO A 312 3.38 5.31 16.85
N GLU A 313 4.62 4.86 16.69
CA GLU A 313 5.20 4.60 15.36
C GLU A 313 4.31 3.57 14.69
N LEU A 314 3.29 4.05 13.98
CA LEU A 314 2.38 3.24 13.20
C LEU A 314 3.17 2.72 12.01
N ASP A 315 3.10 1.41 11.78
CA ASP A 315 3.61 0.80 10.57
C ASP A 315 3.03 1.52 9.34
N GLY A 316 3.79 1.61 8.26
CA GLY A 316 3.47 2.50 7.12
C GLY A 316 2.07 2.36 6.53
N ASP A 317 1.37 1.24 6.79
CA ASP A 317 0.01 0.98 6.31
C ASP A 317 -1.09 1.49 7.26
N GLU A 318 -0.80 1.68 8.57
CA GLU A 318 -1.73 2.28 9.54
C GLU A 318 -1.77 3.82 9.47
N ILE A 319 -0.85 4.45 8.74
CA ILE A 319 -0.77 5.92 8.60
C ILE A 319 -2.06 6.50 8.02
N GLY A 320 -2.72 5.81 7.07
CA GLY A 320 -3.97 6.27 6.47
C GLY A 320 -5.11 6.46 7.48
N LEU A 321 -5.23 5.57 8.49
CA LEU A 321 -6.21 5.71 9.57
C LEU A 321 -5.87 6.85 10.53
N ALA A 322 -4.59 7.21 10.64
CA ALA A 322 -4.12 8.23 11.55
C ALA A 322 -4.45 9.66 11.10
N TYR A 323 -4.74 9.87 9.81
CA TYR A 323 -4.97 11.18 9.20
C TYR A 323 -6.41 11.46 8.78
N GLN A 324 -7.35 10.53 9.00
CA GLN A 324 -8.77 10.78 8.77
C GLN A 324 -9.33 11.56 9.94
N ASP A 325 -9.27 12.86 9.85
CA ASP A 325 -9.74 13.76 10.88
C ASP A 325 -11.28 13.78 10.96
N VAL A 326 -11.82 13.68 12.16
CA VAL A 326 -13.18 14.09 12.52
C VAL A 326 -13.20 15.61 12.44
N GLU A 327 -14.22 16.22 11.84
CA GLU A 327 -14.30 17.68 11.75
C GLU A 327 -14.19 18.30 13.16
N ASP A 328 -13.46 19.41 13.29
CA ASP A 328 -13.19 20.09 14.59
C ASP A 328 -14.46 20.42 15.40
N GLN A 329 -15.62 20.45 14.76
CA GLN A 329 -16.91 20.77 15.37
C GLN A 329 -17.69 19.53 15.84
N GLU A 330 -17.18 18.32 15.64
CA GLU A 330 -17.84 17.08 16.00
C GLU A 330 -17.40 16.59 17.38
N VAL A 331 -18.35 16.13 18.19
CA VAL A 331 -18.14 15.54 19.50
C VAL A 331 -18.85 14.20 19.58
N LEU A 332 -18.35 13.27 20.39
CA LEU A 332 -19.04 12.01 20.65
C LEU A 332 -20.48 12.25 21.08
N THR A 333 -21.41 11.43 20.59
CA THR A 333 -22.83 11.45 20.99
C THR A 333 -22.98 11.26 22.48
N ASN A 334 -24.09 11.77 23.07
CA ASN A 334 -24.37 11.65 24.48
C ASN A 334 -24.46 10.20 24.98
N ASP A 335 -24.68 9.24 24.09
CA ASP A 335 -24.73 7.81 24.42
C ASP A 335 -23.36 7.22 24.76
N TYR A 336 -22.27 7.75 24.16
CA TYR A 336 -20.92 7.23 24.30
C TYR A 336 -19.95 8.19 25.00
N LYS A 337 -20.17 9.51 24.89
CA LYS A 337 -19.27 10.52 25.46
C LYS A 337 -18.97 10.32 26.93
N PRO A 338 -19.97 10.18 27.85
CA PRO A 338 -19.68 10.03 29.27
C PRO A 338 -18.83 8.79 29.56
N LEU A 339 -19.09 7.71 28.83
CA LEU A 339 -18.42 6.44 29.02
C LEU A 339 -16.96 6.47 28.48
N VAL A 340 -16.78 7.01 27.29
CA VAL A 340 -15.44 7.19 26.70
C VAL A 340 -14.59 8.15 27.51
N ASP A 341 -15.19 9.21 28.06
CA ASP A 341 -14.49 10.17 28.94
C ASP A 341 -14.03 9.52 30.25
N LYS A 342 -14.80 8.57 30.83
CA LYS A 342 -14.32 7.73 31.93
C LYS A 342 -13.10 6.92 31.53
N VAL A 343 -13.12 6.26 30.39
CA VAL A 343 -11.96 5.49 29.86
C VAL A 343 -10.74 6.40 29.70
N ARG A 344 -10.91 7.58 29.06
CA ARG A 344 -9.84 8.58 28.90
C ARG A 344 -9.28 9.04 30.26
N LYS A 345 -10.12 9.25 31.26
CA LYS A 345 -9.73 9.62 32.64
C LYS A 345 -8.76 8.56 33.22
N TYR A 346 -9.09 7.27 33.10
CA TYR A 346 -8.23 6.20 33.60
C TYR A 346 -6.94 6.07 32.76
N CYS A 347 -7.02 6.13 31.46
CA CYS A 347 -5.83 6.12 30.60
C CYS A 347 -4.88 7.27 30.96
N LYS A 348 -5.40 8.51 31.09
CA LYS A 348 -4.61 9.68 31.49
C LYS A 348 -3.99 9.52 32.87
N LYS A 349 -4.73 8.94 33.87
CA LYS A 349 -4.24 8.77 35.23
C LYS A 349 -2.96 7.93 35.30
N PHE A 350 -2.87 6.85 34.52
CA PHE A 350 -1.70 5.97 34.53
C PHE A 350 -0.60 6.47 33.57
N ARG A 351 -0.95 7.06 32.42
CA ARG A 351 0.03 7.64 31.49
C ARG A 351 0.77 8.86 32.06
N LYS A 352 0.07 9.74 32.79
CA LYS A 352 0.68 10.91 33.41
C LYS A 352 1.56 10.61 34.64
N SER A 353 1.57 9.37 35.13
CA SER A 353 2.36 9.00 36.31
C SER A 353 3.03 7.65 36.17
N ALA A 354 4.30 7.70 35.77
CA ALA A 354 5.15 6.51 35.69
C ALA A 354 5.12 5.73 37.03
N VAL A 355 5.16 6.42 38.17
CA VAL A 355 5.10 5.77 39.49
C VAL A 355 3.82 4.96 39.70
N LYS A 356 2.66 5.46 39.26
CA LYS A 356 1.39 4.71 39.38
C LYS A 356 1.37 3.53 38.41
N ASN A 357 1.82 3.75 37.19
CA ASN A 357 1.91 2.73 36.18
C ASN A 357 2.82 1.57 36.65
N ASP A 358 4.06 1.87 37.01
CA ASP A 358 5.10 0.87 37.31
C ASP A 358 4.85 0.16 38.64
N LYS A 359 4.29 0.87 39.64
CA LYS A 359 4.05 0.30 40.97
C LYS A 359 2.77 -0.53 41.07
N TYR A 360 1.70 -0.11 40.40
CA TYR A 360 0.36 -0.70 40.60
C TYR A 360 -0.19 -1.44 39.38
N LEU A 361 0.03 -0.97 38.14
CA LEU A 361 -0.58 -1.57 36.98
C LEU A 361 0.33 -2.61 36.32
N GLN A 362 1.59 -2.27 36.04
CA GLN A 362 2.49 -3.17 35.30
C GLN A 362 2.75 -4.50 36.01
N PRO A 363 2.90 -4.57 37.35
CA PRO A 363 3.05 -5.85 38.05
C PRO A 363 1.86 -6.78 37.82
N LEU A 364 0.62 -6.27 37.89
CA LEU A 364 -0.59 -7.03 37.65
C LEU A 364 -0.70 -7.51 36.18
N LEU A 365 -0.32 -6.65 35.23
CA LEU A 365 -0.31 -7.03 33.82
C LEU A 365 0.74 -8.13 33.54
N LYS A 366 1.91 -8.02 34.15
CA LYS A 366 2.97 -9.00 34.01
C LYS A 366 2.62 -10.35 34.64
N GLU A 367 1.95 -10.33 35.79
CA GLU A 367 1.50 -11.54 36.49
C GLU A 367 0.37 -12.25 35.72
N GLU A 368 -0.67 -11.53 35.25
CA GLU A 368 -1.85 -12.14 34.63
C GLU A 368 -1.73 -12.32 33.10
N LEU A 369 -1.03 -11.40 32.39
CA LEU A 369 -0.92 -11.39 30.93
C LEU A 369 0.50 -11.76 30.43
N GLY A 370 1.48 -11.94 31.33
CA GLY A 370 2.84 -12.30 30.99
C GLY A 370 3.66 -11.19 30.30
N LYS A 371 3.12 -9.98 30.17
CA LYS A 371 3.76 -8.86 29.46
C LYS A 371 3.38 -7.51 30.02
N GLU A 372 4.25 -6.54 29.86
CA GLU A 372 3.95 -5.13 30.14
C GLU A 372 3.16 -4.53 28.98
N LEU A 373 2.11 -3.77 29.30
CA LEU A 373 1.25 -3.11 28.32
C LEU A 373 1.00 -1.67 28.71
N ASN A 374 1.30 -0.75 27.83
CA ASN A 374 0.96 0.66 28.02
C ASN A 374 -0.50 0.91 27.65
N LEU A 375 -1.16 1.74 28.46
CA LEU A 375 -2.47 2.28 28.13
C LEU A 375 -2.32 3.25 26.95
N ILE A 376 -3.27 3.19 26.03
CA ILE A 376 -3.32 4.05 24.85
C ILE A 376 -4.36 5.14 25.11
N LEU A 377 -4.08 6.37 24.71
CA LEU A 377 -5.05 7.46 24.71
C LEU A 377 -5.39 7.78 23.25
N ASP A 378 -6.67 7.99 22.97
CA ASP A 378 -7.14 8.34 21.65
C ASP A 378 -6.80 9.78 21.26
N CYS A 379 -6.70 10.02 19.97
CA CYS A 379 -6.75 11.35 19.38
C CYS A 379 -8.22 11.66 19.09
N LYS A 380 -8.76 12.73 19.69
CA LYS A 380 -10.20 13.05 19.61
C LYS A 380 -10.72 13.23 18.19
N THR A 381 -9.84 13.57 17.25
CA THR A 381 -10.14 13.79 15.84
C THR A 381 -10.02 12.51 14.99
N ARG A 382 -9.73 11.34 15.59
CA ARG A 382 -9.42 10.10 14.85
C ARG A 382 -10.12 8.89 15.47
N TRP A 383 -11.24 8.47 14.90
CA TRP A 383 -12.02 7.36 15.41
C TRP A 383 -11.26 6.01 15.47
N GLY A 384 -10.32 5.77 14.55
CA GLY A 384 -9.48 4.57 14.59
C GLY A 384 -8.63 4.49 15.86
N SER A 385 -8.16 5.64 16.38
CA SER A 385 -7.45 5.71 17.66
C SER A 385 -8.40 5.47 18.85
N LEU A 386 -9.67 5.87 18.74
CA LEU A 386 -10.70 5.55 19.71
C LEU A 386 -10.88 4.03 19.84
N HIS A 387 -11.05 3.32 18.71
CA HIS A 387 -11.12 1.85 18.73
C HIS A 387 -9.89 1.24 19.43
N THR A 388 -8.68 1.66 19.05
CA THR A 388 -7.43 1.12 19.63
C THR A 388 -7.32 1.40 21.14
N MET A 389 -7.78 2.57 21.61
CA MET A 389 -7.87 2.89 23.04
C MET A 389 -8.86 1.96 23.75
N LEU A 390 -10.07 1.78 23.19
CA LEU A 390 -11.12 0.94 23.79
C LEU A 390 -10.69 -0.52 23.84
N GLU A 391 -10.13 -1.05 22.77
CA GLU A 391 -9.61 -2.42 22.68
C GLU A 391 -8.56 -2.67 23.77
N ARG A 392 -7.56 -1.76 23.90
CA ARG A 392 -6.54 -1.85 24.94
C ARG A 392 -7.15 -1.73 26.34
N PHE A 393 -8.09 -0.83 26.55
CA PHE A 393 -8.76 -0.66 27.83
C PHE A 393 -9.54 -1.92 28.24
N ILE A 394 -10.32 -2.50 27.33
CA ILE A 394 -11.08 -3.73 27.55
C ILE A 394 -10.13 -4.88 27.90
N GLN A 395 -9.01 -5.00 27.19
CA GLN A 395 -8.00 -6.03 27.42
C GLN A 395 -7.43 -6.00 28.84
N VAL A 396 -7.24 -4.80 29.42
CA VAL A 396 -6.58 -4.62 30.71
C VAL A 396 -7.52 -4.16 31.83
N ASN A 397 -8.82 -4.09 31.57
CA ASN A 397 -9.83 -3.54 32.48
C ASN A 397 -9.81 -4.20 33.84
N LYS A 398 -9.68 -5.51 33.93
CA LYS A 398 -9.64 -6.27 35.18
C LYS A 398 -8.43 -5.86 36.03
N GLN A 399 -7.25 -5.80 35.46
CA GLN A 399 -6.02 -5.40 36.13
C GLN A 399 -6.03 -3.93 36.50
N LEU A 400 -6.64 -3.09 35.65
CA LEU A 400 -6.84 -1.68 35.93
C LEU A 400 -7.74 -1.47 37.19
N LYS A 401 -8.85 -2.21 37.26
CA LYS A 401 -9.75 -2.21 38.44
C LYS A 401 -8.99 -2.61 39.73
N SER A 402 -8.20 -3.68 39.64
CA SER A 402 -7.34 -4.14 40.75
C SER A 402 -6.29 -3.10 41.15
N ALA A 403 -5.64 -2.48 40.19
CA ALA A 403 -4.65 -1.42 40.41
C ALA A 403 -5.29 -0.19 41.10
N MET A 404 -6.51 0.20 40.73
CA MET A 404 -7.26 1.30 41.36
C MET A 404 -7.59 0.97 42.80
N LEU A 405 -8.02 -0.26 43.10
CA LEU A 405 -8.28 -0.72 44.46
C LEU A 405 -7.00 -0.70 45.31
N CYS A 406 -5.86 -1.17 44.76
CA CYS A 406 -4.57 -1.11 45.48
C CYS A 406 -4.09 0.33 45.78
N MET A 407 -4.60 1.31 45.03
CA MET A 407 -4.30 2.73 45.25
C MET A 407 -5.36 3.41 46.18
N GLU A 408 -6.28 2.65 46.76
CA GLU A 408 -7.41 3.17 47.53
C GLU A 408 -8.20 4.25 46.76
N CYS A 409 -8.35 4.05 45.45
CA CYS A 409 -9.08 4.95 44.55
C CYS A 409 -10.33 4.27 44.01
N ASP A 410 -11.39 5.05 43.83
CA ASP A 410 -12.64 4.58 43.25
C ASP A 410 -12.46 4.21 41.77
N TYR A 411 -13.12 3.12 41.39
CA TYR A 411 -13.27 2.69 40.02
C TYR A 411 -14.77 2.74 39.66
N ASP A 412 -15.15 3.71 38.82
CA ASP A 412 -16.53 4.10 38.54
C ASP A 412 -17.08 3.57 37.20
N ILE A 413 -16.46 2.53 36.62
CA ILE A 413 -16.97 1.84 35.42
C ILE A 413 -17.60 0.51 35.84
N THR A 414 -18.89 0.38 35.57
CA THR A 414 -19.69 -0.81 35.87
C THR A 414 -19.51 -1.90 34.81
N ASP A 415 -19.86 -3.15 35.14
CA ASP A 415 -19.77 -4.27 34.18
C ASP A 415 -20.73 -4.07 32.99
N ALA A 416 -21.89 -3.43 33.18
CA ALA A 416 -22.79 -3.05 32.10
C ALA A 416 -22.15 -2.02 31.15
N GLU A 417 -21.43 -1.04 31.68
CA GLU A 417 -20.69 -0.07 30.89
C GLU A 417 -19.52 -0.72 30.10
N VAL A 418 -18.85 -1.70 30.72
CA VAL A 418 -17.83 -2.50 30.03
C VAL A 418 -18.44 -3.31 28.88
N THR A 419 -19.62 -3.86 29.04
CA THR A 419 -20.35 -4.56 27.98
C THR A 419 -20.70 -3.61 26.85
N LYS A 420 -21.20 -2.41 27.13
CA LYS A 420 -21.49 -1.38 26.13
C LYS A 420 -20.21 -0.93 25.37
N LEU A 421 -19.07 -0.82 26.06
CA LEU A 421 -17.77 -0.53 25.42
C LEU A 421 -17.33 -1.66 24.50
N LYS A 422 -17.57 -2.92 24.89
CA LYS A 422 -17.27 -4.07 24.03
C LYS A 422 -18.12 -4.07 22.77
N GLU A 423 -19.43 -3.88 22.89
CA GLU A 423 -20.34 -3.78 21.75
C GLU A 423 -19.91 -2.67 20.77
N LEU A 424 -19.52 -1.50 21.30
CA LEU A 424 -18.98 -0.42 20.48
C LEU A 424 -17.66 -0.82 19.81
N CYS A 425 -16.73 -1.43 20.54
CA CYS A 425 -15.44 -1.84 20.03
C CYS A 425 -15.58 -2.93 18.94
N ASP A 426 -16.43 -3.93 19.21
CA ASP A 426 -16.70 -5.04 18.29
C ASP A 426 -17.36 -4.55 17.00
N ALA A 427 -18.26 -3.56 17.09
CA ALA A 427 -18.91 -2.98 15.92
C ALA A 427 -17.98 -2.08 15.09
N LEU A 428 -16.99 -1.42 15.71
CA LEU A 428 -15.97 -0.63 15.01
C LEU A 428 -14.87 -1.48 14.37
N GLY A 429 -14.64 -2.71 14.87
CA GLY A 429 -13.60 -3.62 14.40
C GLY A 429 -13.65 -3.88 12.90
N PRO A 430 -14.76 -4.39 12.33
CA PRO A 430 -14.90 -4.63 10.89
C PRO A 430 -14.63 -3.40 10.04
N LEU A 431 -15.06 -2.21 10.47
CA LEU A 431 -14.84 -0.95 9.75
C LEU A 431 -13.36 -0.52 9.79
N LYS A 432 -12.66 -0.76 10.91
CA LYS A 432 -11.23 -0.54 11.02
C LYS A 432 -10.46 -1.44 10.05
N GLU A 433 -10.75 -2.74 10.06
CA GLU A 433 -10.10 -3.69 9.15
C GLU A 433 -10.40 -3.38 7.68
N ALA A 434 -11.64 -3.00 7.36
CA ALA A 434 -12.02 -2.55 6.03
C ALA A 434 -11.21 -1.32 5.60
N SER A 435 -11.09 -0.33 6.48
CA SER A 435 -10.31 0.88 6.19
C SER A 435 -8.83 0.55 5.96
N LEU A 436 -8.22 -0.32 6.79
CA LEU A 436 -6.85 -0.80 6.61
C LEU A 436 -6.67 -1.52 5.27
N ALA A 437 -7.61 -2.40 4.90
CA ALA A 437 -7.58 -3.15 3.64
C ALA A 437 -7.63 -2.20 2.42
N LEU A 438 -8.51 -1.17 2.46
CA LEU A 438 -8.61 -0.18 1.37
C LEU A 438 -7.38 0.75 1.30
N CYS A 439 -6.66 0.91 2.39
CA CYS A 439 -5.46 1.73 2.47
C CYS A 439 -4.17 1.00 2.07
N ARG A 440 -4.22 -0.29 1.74
CA ARG A 440 -3.05 -1.01 1.24
C ARG A 440 -2.56 -0.40 -0.08
N GLN A 441 -1.25 -0.44 -0.30
CA GLN A 441 -0.63 0.12 -1.51
C GLN A 441 -1.08 -0.58 -2.79
N ASP A 442 -1.38 -1.87 -2.69
CA ASP A 442 -1.78 -2.76 -3.78
C ASP A 442 -3.30 -2.95 -3.90
N ALA A 443 -4.07 -2.27 -3.05
CA ALA A 443 -5.53 -2.36 -3.07
C ALA A 443 -6.12 -1.88 -4.40
N THR A 444 -7.08 -2.63 -4.93
CA THR A 444 -7.78 -2.33 -6.18
C THR A 444 -9.26 -2.08 -5.94
N VAL A 445 -9.93 -1.41 -6.88
CA VAL A 445 -11.39 -1.23 -6.84
C VAL A 445 -12.12 -2.58 -6.84
N LEU A 446 -11.55 -3.60 -7.46
CA LEU A 446 -12.14 -4.95 -7.45
C LEU A 446 -12.09 -5.58 -6.05
N GLU A 447 -10.95 -5.47 -5.36
CA GLU A 447 -10.81 -5.98 -3.99
C GLU A 447 -11.68 -5.21 -3.00
N SER A 448 -11.94 -3.91 -3.24
CA SER A 448 -12.82 -3.14 -2.37
C SER A 448 -14.25 -3.71 -2.31
N GLU A 449 -14.74 -4.32 -3.39
CA GLU A 449 -16.04 -4.96 -3.40
C GLU A 449 -16.11 -6.18 -2.46
N ILE A 450 -15.03 -6.95 -2.39
CA ILE A 450 -14.92 -8.08 -1.45
C ILE A 450 -14.89 -7.54 -0.01
N VAL A 451 -14.10 -6.49 0.23
CA VAL A 451 -14.01 -5.84 1.55
C VAL A 451 -15.39 -5.35 2.00
N PHE A 452 -16.17 -4.75 1.11
CA PHE A 452 -17.51 -4.27 1.46
C PHE A 452 -18.46 -5.41 1.80
N GLY A 453 -18.47 -6.49 1.00
CA GLY A 453 -19.29 -7.67 1.28
C GLY A 453 -19.01 -8.25 2.66
N VAL A 454 -17.73 -8.55 2.94
CA VAL A 454 -17.30 -9.10 4.24
C VAL A 454 -17.61 -8.16 5.41
N THR A 455 -17.45 -6.82 5.21
CA THR A 455 -17.78 -5.84 6.25
C THR A 455 -19.28 -5.81 6.57
N ILE A 456 -20.12 -5.88 5.53
CA ILE A 456 -21.59 -5.92 5.71
C ILE A 456 -22.00 -7.20 6.46
N GLU A 457 -21.46 -8.35 6.05
CA GLU A 457 -21.69 -9.65 6.69
C GLU A 457 -21.27 -9.63 8.18
N ALA A 458 -20.06 -9.13 8.47
CA ALA A 458 -19.55 -9.04 9.83
C ALA A 458 -20.38 -8.12 10.73
N LEU A 459 -20.90 -7.00 10.21
CA LEU A 459 -21.79 -6.12 10.95
C LEU A 459 -23.18 -6.75 11.19
N ASP A 460 -23.66 -7.59 10.24
CA ASP A 460 -24.91 -8.35 10.42
C ASP A 460 -24.77 -9.46 11.48
N GLU A 461 -23.66 -10.16 11.52
CA GLU A 461 -23.39 -11.22 12.49
C GLU A 461 -23.36 -10.72 13.93
N LEU A 462 -23.00 -9.45 14.17
CA LEU A 462 -22.98 -8.85 15.50
C LEU A 462 -24.39 -8.62 16.06
N ASP A 463 -25.40 -8.43 15.22
CA ASP A 463 -26.83 -8.28 15.53
C ASP A 463 -27.13 -7.32 16.72
N THR A 464 -26.46 -6.17 16.74
CA THR A 464 -26.65 -5.12 17.76
C THR A 464 -27.22 -3.85 17.14
N ASP A 465 -27.88 -3.01 17.94
CA ASP A 465 -28.41 -1.73 17.46
C ASP A 465 -27.33 -0.84 16.83
N ILE A 466 -26.12 -0.85 17.39
CA ILE A 466 -25.00 -0.06 16.84
C ILE A 466 -24.47 -0.67 15.54
N SER A 467 -24.36 -1.99 15.43
CA SER A 467 -23.89 -2.64 14.21
C SER A 467 -24.85 -2.40 13.04
N HIS A 468 -26.15 -2.44 13.29
CA HIS A 468 -27.18 -2.12 12.28
C HIS A 468 -27.09 -0.67 11.80
N LYS A 469 -26.96 0.30 12.70
CA LYS A 469 -26.77 1.72 12.35
C LYS A 469 -25.49 1.94 11.55
N LEU A 470 -24.38 1.35 11.99
CA LEU A 470 -23.10 1.44 11.28
C LEU A 470 -23.17 0.82 9.89
N LYS A 471 -23.85 -0.33 9.73
CA LYS A 471 -24.07 -0.97 8.45
C LYS A 471 -24.87 -0.06 7.49
N GLU A 472 -25.96 0.52 7.94
CA GLU A 472 -26.81 1.41 7.13
C GLU A 472 -26.03 2.65 6.68
N CYS A 473 -25.33 3.31 7.58
CA CYS A 473 -24.49 4.45 7.27
C CYS A 473 -23.33 4.05 6.36
N PHE A 474 -22.67 2.91 6.58
CA PHE A 474 -21.62 2.38 5.74
C PHE A 474 -22.09 2.17 4.30
N GLN A 475 -23.20 1.45 4.11
CA GLN A 475 -23.77 1.22 2.79
C GLN A 475 -24.10 2.54 2.08
N THR A 476 -24.72 3.48 2.79
CA THR A 476 -25.08 4.79 2.26
C THR A 476 -23.84 5.59 1.83
N ARG A 477 -22.82 5.66 2.68
CA ARG A 477 -21.61 6.43 2.40
C ARG A 477 -20.74 5.81 1.30
N ILE A 478 -20.67 4.49 1.24
CA ILE A 478 -19.97 3.79 0.15
C ILE A 478 -20.69 3.98 -1.17
N LEU A 479 -22.03 3.84 -1.23
CA LEU A 479 -22.80 4.04 -2.46
C LEU A 479 -22.67 5.46 -3.03
N GLN A 480 -22.49 6.48 -2.19
CA GLN A 480 -22.24 7.85 -2.64
C GLN A 480 -20.88 8.01 -3.37
N ARG A 481 -19.93 7.11 -3.12
CA ARG A 481 -18.55 7.17 -3.62
C ARG A 481 -18.23 6.11 -4.66
N ARG A 482 -19.05 5.11 -4.75
CA ARG A 482 -18.89 3.96 -5.64
C ARG A 482 -19.39 4.30 -7.05
N ASP A 483 -18.55 4.09 -8.03
CA ASP A 483 -18.98 4.11 -9.44
C ASP A 483 -19.47 2.72 -9.84
N THR A 484 -20.78 2.53 -9.83
CA THR A 484 -21.42 1.23 -10.09
C THR A 484 -21.11 0.70 -11.49
N GLU A 485 -21.07 1.56 -12.52
CA GLU A 485 -20.80 1.13 -13.90
C GLU A 485 -19.35 0.66 -14.04
N LEU A 486 -18.42 1.39 -13.46
CA LEU A 486 -16.99 1.03 -13.44
C LEU A 486 -16.75 -0.30 -12.73
N VAL A 487 -17.32 -0.48 -11.54
CA VAL A 487 -17.17 -1.73 -10.76
C VAL A 487 -17.66 -2.93 -11.56
N HIS A 488 -18.83 -2.83 -12.19
CA HIS A 488 -19.35 -3.92 -13.03
C HIS A 488 -18.51 -4.15 -14.28
N LEU A 489 -17.92 -3.10 -14.88
CA LEU A 489 -16.97 -3.25 -15.98
C LEU A 489 -15.72 -4.01 -15.52
N ILE A 490 -15.11 -3.64 -14.38
CA ILE A 490 -13.92 -4.30 -13.86
C ILE A 490 -14.23 -5.76 -13.50
N SER A 491 -15.36 -6.02 -12.83
CA SER A 491 -15.81 -7.36 -12.49
C SER A 491 -16.07 -8.23 -13.73
N TYR A 492 -16.69 -7.66 -14.77
CA TYR A 492 -16.87 -8.33 -16.05
C TYR A 492 -15.53 -8.67 -16.72
N LEU A 493 -14.61 -7.73 -16.75
CA LEU A 493 -13.26 -7.95 -17.29
C LEU A 493 -12.46 -8.95 -16.46
N HIS A 494 -12.74 -9.07 -15.16
CA HIS A 494 -12.15 -10.09 -14.31
C HIS A 494 -12.73 -11.47 -14.64
N ASP A 495 -14.05 -11.60 -14.58
CA ASP A 495 -14.80 -12.82 -14.89
C ASP A 495 -16.20 -12.48 -15.40
N PRO A 496 -16.51 -12.65 -16.70
CA PRO A 496 -17.81 -12.32 -17.26
C PRO A 496 -18.96 -13.19 -16.74
N SER A 497 -18.68 -14.31 -16.06
CA SER A 497 -19.71 -15.17 -15.46
C SER A 497 -20.37 -14.50 -14.24
N GLN A 498 -19.66 -13.61 -13.53
CA GLN A 498 -20.15 -12.90 -12.35
C GLN A 498 -21.29 -11.92 -12.68
N ARG A 499 -21.46 -11.55 -13.93
CA ARG A 499 -22.54 -10.65 -14.41
C ARG A 499 -23.96 -11.15 -14.13
N LYS A 500 -24.16 -12.45 -13.91
CA LYS A 500 -25.49 -13.07 -13.80
C LYS A 500 -26.27 -12.68 -12.55
N GLY A 501 -25.56 -12.23 -11.48
CA GLY A 501 -26.13 -11.85 -10.19
C GLY A 501 -26.30 -10.35 -10.01
N LYS A 502 -26.91 -9.99 -8.87
CA LYS A 502 -26.82 -8.65 -8.30
C LYS A 502 -25.57 -8.59 -7.44
N ASP A 503 -24.94 -7.40 -7.36
CA ASP A 503 -23.85 -7.17 -6.41
C ASP A 503 -24.35 -7.09 -4.96
N GLN A 504 -23.44 -6.95 -3.98
CA GLN A 504 -23.77 -6.83 -2.56
C GLN A 504 -24.64 -5.61 -2.20
N PHE A 505 -24.77 -4.65 -3.10
CA PHE A 505 -25.65 -3.48 -2.95
C PHE A 505 -26.96 -3.62 -3.74
N GLY A 506 -27.20 -4.77 -4.39
CA GLY A 506 -28.42 -5.08 -5.12
C GLY A 506 -28.48 -4.58 -6.57
N PHE A 507 -27.38 -4.04 -7.11
CA PHE A 507 -27.31 -3.54 -8.49
C PHE A 507 -26.95 -4.63 -9.48
N LYS A 508 -27.45 -4.47 -10.72
CA LYS A 508 -27.10 -5.29 -11.87
C LYS A 508 -27.03 -4.37 -13.09
N ILE A 509 -25.98 -4.50 -13.89
CA ILE A 509 -25.81 -3.72 -15.11
C ILE A 509 -25.94 -4.61 -16.34
N GLU A 510 -26.65 -4.10 -17.34
CA GLU A 510 -26.81 -4.77 -18.62
C GLU A 510 -25.50 -4.80 -19.40
N ARG A 511 -25.27 -5.90 -20.17
CA ARG A 511 -24.05 -6.11 -20.96
C ARG A 511 -23.77 -4.97 -21.94
N GLU A 512 -24.84 -4.42 -22.54
CA GLU A 512 -24.75 -3.33 -23.50
C GLU A 512 -24.14 -2.08 -22.89
N LYS A 513 -24.53 -1.74 -21.67
CA LYS A 513 -23.93 -0.60 -20.93
C LYS A 513 -22.45 -0.83 -20.60
N ILE A 514 -22.09 -2.07 -20.19
CA ILE A 514 -20.69 -2.45 -19.97
C ILE A 514 -19.89 -2.31 -21.26
N ALA A 515 -20.45 -2.79 -22.39
CA ALA A 515 -19.81 -2.73 -23.69
C ALA A 515 -19.63 -1.30 -24.19
N ASP A 516 -20.61 -0.44 -23.97
CA ASP A 516 -20.54 0.97 -24.35
C ASP A 516 -19.50 1.73 -23.50
N LEU A 517 -19.43 1.47 -22.19
CA LEU A 517 -18.42 2.04 -21.32
C LEU A 517 -17.00 1.56 -21.71
N ALA A 518 -16.84 0.25 -21.93
CA ALA A 518 -15.57 -0.33 -22.39
C ALA A 518 -15.12 0.28 -23.73
N THR A 519 -16.04 0.43 -24.67
CA THR A 519 -15.78 1.03 -25.99
C THR A 519 -15.36 2.49 -25.85
N LYS A 520 -16.08 3.27 -25.04
CA LYS A 520 -15.77 4.69 -24.78
C LYS A 520 -14.35 4.85 -24.19
N MET A 521 -13.99 4.01 -23.23
CA MET A 521 -12.68 4.05 -22.60
C MET A 521 -11.57 3.59 -23.54
N ALA A 522 -11.77 2.50 -24.25
CA ALA A 522 -10.78 1.98 -25.19
C ALA A 522 -10.48 2.97 -26.32
N ARG A 523 -11.50 3.63 -26.88
CA ARG A 523 -11.31 4.68 -27.92
C ARG A 523 -10.45 5.84 -27.43
N ARG A 524 -10.59 6.22 -26.18
CA ARG A 524 -9.78 7.31 -25.62
C ARG A 524 -8.34 6.90 -25.35
N MET A 525 -8.14 5.70 -24.82
CA MET A 525 -6.82 5.23 -24.36
C MET A 525 -5.95 4.65 -25.46
N PHE A 526 -6.59 4.07 -26.47
CA PHE A 526 -5.89 3.39 -27.55
C PHE A 526 -6.24 4.06 -28.88
N THR A 527 -5.22 4.31 -29.71
CA THR A 527 -5.44 4.77 -31.08
C THR A 527 -5.98 3.58 -31.88
N ILE A 528 -7.29 3.33 -31.76
CA ILE A 528 -7.97 2.36 -32.61
C ILE A 528 -8.01 3.01 -33.98
N LYS A 529 -7.17 2.54 -34.92
CA LYS A 529 -7.32 2.87 -36.33
C LYS A 529 -8.69 2.30 -36.74
N GLU A 530 -9.72 3.13 -36.78
CA GLU A 530 -10.88 2.78 -37.57
C GLU A 530 -10.35 2.62 -39.00
N GLU A 531 -10.46 1.44 -39.57
CA GLU A 531 -10.40 1.30 -41.01
C GLU A 531 -11.59 2.13 -41.54
N VAL A 532 -11.33 3.39 -41.80
CA VAL A 532 -12.17 4.20 -42.64
C VAL A 532 -12.02 3.57 -44.01
N GLU A 533 -12.93 2.66 -44.36
CA GLU A 533 -13.17 2.43 -45.77
C GLU A 533 -13.46 3.80 -46.36
N GLU A 534 -12.48 4.37 -47.06
CA GLU A 534 -12.69 5.57 -47.86
C GLU A 534 -13.98 5.37 -48.62
N PRO A 535 -14.93 6.30 -48.51
CA PRO A 535 -16.10 6.22 -49.38
C PRO A 535 -15.54 6.29 -50.78
N LYS A 536 -15.60 5.14 -51.51
CA LYS A 536 -15.37 5.17 -52.93
C LYS A 536 -16.23 6.29 -53.47
N GLU A 537 -15.61 7.36 -53.95
CA GLU A 537 -16.24 8.41 -54.71
C GLU A 537 -17.00 7.72 -55.84
N SER A 538 -18.28 7.40 -55.60
CA SER A 538 -19.21 7.12 -56.64
C SER A 538 -19.50 8.46 -57.29
N GLU A 539 -18.97 8.68 -58.50
CA GLU A 539 -19.37 9.75 -59.37
C GLU A 539 -20.88 9.89 -59.31
N VAL A 540 -21.35 10.98 -58.71
CA VAL A 540 -22.76 11.39 -58.77
C VAL A 540 -22.99 11.85 -60.16
N LYS A 541 -23.38 10.93 -61.03
CA LYS A 541 -24.11 11.31 -62.23
C LYS A 541 -25.44 11.89 -61.76
N MET A 542 -25.58 13.18 -61.91
CA MET A 542 -26.87 13.87 -61.85
C MET A 542 -27.81 13.24 -62.89
N GLU A 543 -28.62 12.28 -62.45
CA GLU A 543 -29.79 11.90 -63.19
C GLU A 543 -30.89 12.93 -62.91
N VAL A 544 -31.24 13.62 -63.98
CA VAL A 544 -32.41 14.56 -64.06
C VAL A 544 -33.65 13.76 -63.74
N GLU A 545 -34.36 14.12 -62.66
CA GLU A 545 -35.70 13.58 -62.36
C GLU A 545 -36.65 13.97 -63.46
N GLU A 546 -37.12 12.99 -64.28
CA GLU A 546 -38.30 13.13 -65.10
C GLU A 546 -39.55 12.97 -64.21
N PRO A 547 -40.62 13.73 -64.49
CA PRO A 547 -41.77 13.76 -63.62
C PRO A 547 -42.60 12.45 -63.77
N THR A 548 -42.83 11.75 -62.69
CA THR A 548 -43.63 10.53 -62.53
C THR A 548 -45.10 10.84 -62.55
N ALA A 549 -45.69 11.21 -63.74
CA ALA A 549 -47.08 11.15 -63.95
C ALA A 549 -47.36 10.01 -64.98
N ASN A 550 -48.18 9.01 -64.53
CA ASN A 550 -48.77 7.90 -65.32
C ASN A 550 -48.03 6.55 -65.32
N LEU A 551 -47.70 6.02 -64.13
CA LEU A 551 -47.42 4.59 -64.02
C LEU A 551 -48.72 3.80 -63.76
N THR A 552 -49.00 2.71 -64.54
CA THR A 552 -50.13 1.80 -64.31
C THR A 552 -49.94 1.08 -62.95
N PHE A 553 -51.02 0.58 -62.37
CA PHE A 553 -51.02 -0.15 -61.08
C PHE A 553 -50.02 -1.33 -61.08
N ALA A 554 -49.94 -2.07 -62.22
CA ALA A 554 -48.98 -3.17 -62.36
C ALA A 554 -47.53 -2.70 -62.28
N GLN A 555 -47.18 -1.57 -62.88
CA GLN A 555 -45.85 -0.98 -62.82
C GLN A 555 -45.52 -0.43 -61.43
N LYS A 556 -46.50 0.14 -60.70
CA LYS A 556 -46.34 0.55 -59.29
C LYS A 556 -46.16 -0.66 -58.36
N LEU A 557 -46.87 -1.75 -58.64
CA LEU A 557 -46.73 -2.99 -57.86
C LEU A 557 -45.40 -3.64 -58.14
N GLN A 558 -44.93 -3.68 -59.37
CA GLN A 558 -43.67 -4.25 -59.75
C GLN A 558 -42.47 -3.45 -59.12
N LYS A 559 -42.56 -2.11 -59.18
CA LYS A 559 -41.59 -1.23 -58.53
C LYS A 559 -41.54 -1.44 -57.00
N ARG A 560 -42.71 -1.58 -56.34
CA ARG A 560 -42.74 -1.90 -54.92
C ARG A 560 -42.25 -3.31 -54.57
N ILE A 561 -42.47 -4.31 -55.42
CA ILE A 561 -41.92 -5.66 -55.26
C ILE A 561 -40.40 -5.66 -55.47
N GLU A 562 -39.87 -4.90 -56.41
CA GLU A 562 -38.45 -4.71 -56.61
C GLU A 562 -37.81 -3.92 -55.45
N GLU A 563 -38.46 -2.83 -55.03
CA GLU A 563 -38.06 -2.09 -53.82
C GLU A 563 -38.08 -2.97 -52.58
N SER A 564 -39.08 -3.87 -52.41
CA SER A 564 -39.10 -4.82 -51.28
C SER A 564 -38.07 -5.94 -51.38
N LYS A 565 -37.67 -6.34 -52.58
CA LYS A 565 -36.53 -7.28 -52.80
C LYS A 565 -35.19 -6.62 -52.58
N HIS A 566 -35.08 -5.30 -52.75
CA HIS A 566 -33.88 -4.53 -52.41
C HIS A 566 -33.91 -4.03 -50.95
N THR A 567 -35.02 -4.17 -50.20
CA THR A 567 -35.13 -3.84 -48.78
C THR A 567 -34.81 -5.05 -47.86
N THR A 568 -34.50 -6.21 -48.41
CA THR A 568 -33.80 -7.23 -47.64
C THR A 568 -32.33 -6.81 -47.47
N SER A 569 -32.00 -6.27 -46.29
CA SER A 569 -30.70 -5.93 -45.80
C SER A 569 -30.06 -4.64 -46.32
N LYS A 570 -30.70 -3.51 -46.11
CA LYS A 570 -30.02 -2.29 -45.70
C LYS A 570 -30.43 -1.92 -44.26
N THR A 571 -30.53 -2.87 -43.36
CA THR A 571 -29.96 -2.70 -42.05
C THR A 571 -28.47 -2.53 -42.35
N LYS A 572 -27.94 -1.29 -42.28
CA LYS A 572 -26.52 -1.06 -42.08
C LYS A 572 -26.14 -2.11 -41.01
N PRO A 573 -25.17 -3.01 -41.25
CA PRO A 573 -24.68 -3.83 -40.17
C PRO A 573 -24.34 -2.82 -39.09
N LEU A 574 -24.99 -2.89 -37.92
CA LEU A 574 -24.49 -2.22 -36.74
C LEU A 574 -23.05 -2.59 -36.74
N GLN A 575 -22.16 -1.62 -37.01
CA GLN A 575 -20.71 -1.84 -36.88
C GLN A 575 -20.54 -2.25 -35.44
N THR A 576 -20.52 -3.55 -35.21
CA THR A 576 -20.28 -4.13 -33.90
C THR A 576 -18.93 -3.57 -33.53
N SER A 577 -18.88 -2.70 -32.52
CA SER A 577 -17.60 -2.03 -32.18
C SER A 577 -16.57 -3.12 -31.97
N PHE A 578 -15.34 -2.88 -32.38
CA PHE A 578 -14.23 -3.80 -32.23
C PHE A 578 -14.17 -4.40 -30.81
N ILE A 579 -14.41 -3.59 -29.81
CA ILE A 579 -14.48 -4.00 -28.39
C ILE A 579 -15.62 -5.01 -28.14
N LYS A 580 -16.78 -4.85 -28.77
CA LYS A 580 -17.91 -5.81 -28.62
C LYS A 580 -17.54 -7.19 -29.17
N LYS A 581 -16.77 -7.25 -30.26
CA LYS A 581 -16.23 -8.51 -30.81
C LYS A 581 -15.22 -9.16 -29.85
N GLU A 582 -14.33 -8.37 -29.27
CA GLU A 582 -13.40 -8.87 -28.26
C GLU A 582 -14.13 -9.39 -27.00
N MET A 583 -15.21 -8.74 -26.57
CA MET A 583 -16.05 -9.21 -25.47
C MET A 583 -16.70 -10.58 -25.80
N ASP A 584 -17.20 -10.76 -27.02
CA ASP A 584 -17.76 -12.04 -27.47
C ASP A 584 -16.71 -13.14 -27.47
N LEU A 585 -15.48 -12.84 -27.92
CA LEU A 585 -14.35 -13.78 -27.89
C LEU A 585 -13.95 -14.13 -26.44
N PHE A 586 -13.92 -13.16 -25.56
CA PHE A 586 -13.62 -13.38 -24.14
C PHE A 586 -14.68 -14.27 -23.47
N GLU A 587 -15.97 -13.98 -23.65
CA GLU A 587 -17.06 -14.80 -23.13
C GLU A 587 -16.99 -16.24 -23.68
N ALA A 588 -16.68 -16.40 -24.97
CA ALA A 588 -16.49 -17.72 -25.58
C ALA A 588 -15.27 -18.46 -25.02
N SER A 589 -14.20 -17.78 -24.66
CA SER A 589 -13.01 -18.38 -24.04
C SER A 589 -13.31 -18.90 -22.64
N VAL A 590 -14.03 -18.12 -21.84
CA VAL A 590 -14.50 -18.51 -20.51
C VAL A 590 -15.43 -19.71 -20.56
N ALA A 591 -16.39 -19.72 -21.50
CA ALA A 591 -17.30 -20.84 -21.70
C ALA A 591 -16.58 -22.15 -22.05
N ARG A 592 -15.38 -22.07 -22.65
CA ARG A 592 -14.51 -23.23 -22.96
C ARG A 592 -13.61 -23.65 -21.78
N GLY A 593 -13.67 -22.94 -20.66
CA GLY A 593 -12.82 -23.21 -19.47
C GLY A 593 -11.36 -22.73 -19.60
N ALA A 594 -11.06 -21.91 -20.61
CA ALA A 594 -9.74 -21.34 -20.83
C ALA A 594 -9.89 -19.81 -20.98
N PRO A 595 -10.07 -19.07 -19.88
CA PRO A 595 -10.31 -17.62 -19.92
C PRO A 595 -9.10 -16.88 -20.48
N GLU A 596 -9.27 -16.23 -21.63
CA GLU A 596 -8.24 -15.44 -22.29
C GLU A 596 -8.87 -14.12 -22.74
N ARG A 597 -8.35 -12.99 -22.24
CA ARG A 597 -8.80 -11.67 -22.68
C ARG A 597 -8.06 -11.29 -23.95
N PRO A 598 -8.77 -10.88 -25.00
CA PRO A 598 -8.14 -10.24 -26.14
C PRO A 598 -7.33 -8.99 -25.76
N GLU A 599 -6.44 -8.59 -26.66
CA GLU A 599 -5.40 -7.60 -26.37
C GLU A 599 -5.92 -6.28 -25.78
N HIS A 600 -6.94 -5.68 -26.40
CA HIS A 600 -7.46 -4.39 -25.93
C HIS A 600 -8.25 -4.51 -24.62
N LEU A 601 -8.98 -5.61 -24.45
CA LEU A 601 -9.64 -5.88 -23.17
C LEU A 601 -8.63 -6.16 -22.05
N GLU A 602 -7.51 -6.84 -22.34
CA GLU A 602 -6.46 -7.05 -21.34
C GLU A 602 -5.78 -5.73 -20.97
N LEU A 603 -5.42 -4.90 -21.96
CA LEU A 603 -4.85 -3.57 -21.70
C LEU A 603 -5.82 -2.66 -20.95
N LEU A 604 -7.11 -2.71 -21.27
CA LEU A 604 -8.16 -1.99 -20.54
C LEU A 604 -8.24 -2.48 -19.10
N TYR A 605 -8.31 -3.79 -18.90
CA TYR A 605 -8.36 -4.39 -17.57
C TYR A 605 -7.15 -4.02 -16.72
N GLN A 606 -5.93 -4.17 -17.25
CA GLN A 606 -4.70 -3.80 -16.55
C GLN A 606 -4.66 -2.29 -16.22
N SER A 607 -5.19 -1.45 -17.10
CA SER A 607 -5.27 -0.02 -16.86
C SER A 607 -6.28 0.33 -15.76
N LEU A 608 -7.43 -0.34 -15.73
CA LEU A 608 -8.45 -0.13 -14.69
C LEU A 608 -8.02 -0.63 -13.31
N LEU A 609 -7.24 -1.71 -13.25
CA LEU A 609 -6.65 -2.20 -11.99
C LEU A 609 -5.63 -1.22 -11.37
N THR A 610 -5.20 -0.18 -12.10
CA THR A 610 -4.36 0.87 -11.51
C THR A 610 -5.14 1.83 -10.61
N LEU A 611 -6.48 1.86 -10.72
CA LEU A 611 -7.35 2.74 -9.92
C LEU A 611 -7.35 2.30 -8.45
N PRO A 612 -6.82 3.09 -7.53
CA PRO A 612 -6.86 2.75 -6.11
C PRO A 612 -8.24 3.09 -5.51
N PRO A 613 -8.72 2.34 -4.52
CA PRO A 613 -9.98 2.62 -3.83
C PRO A 613 -9.86 3.80 -2.86
N SER A 614 -8.66 4.23 -2.52
CA SER A 614 -8.41 5.32 -1.56
C SER A 614 -7.35 6.31 -2.04
N SER A 615 -7.36 7.52 -1.48
CA SER A 615 -6.34 8.56 -1.71
C SER A 615 -5.17 8.50 -0.70
N VAL A 616 -5.05 7.43 0.06
CA VAL A 616 -4.07 7.30 1.17
C VAL A 616 -2.62 7.53 0.78
N THR A 617 -2.25 7.32 -0.50
CA THR A 617 -0.90 7.63 -0.99
C THR A 617 -0.57 9.12 -0.86
N SER A 618 -1.56 9.99 -1.02
CA SER A 618 -1.40 11.44 -0.79
C SER A 618 -1.24 11.75 0.71
N GLU A 619 -1.99 11.08 1.58
CA GLU A 619 -1.85 11.23 3.04
C GLU A 619 -0.47 10.79 3.53
N ARG A 620 0.09 9.70 2.98
CA ARG A 620 1.49 9.28 3.23
C ARG A 620 2.51 10.33 2.81
N ALA A 621 2.27 11.00 1.69
CA ALA A 621 3.13 12.10 1.25
C ALA A 621 3.03 13.30 2.21
N PHE A 622 1.83 13.61 2.73
CA PHE A 622 1.62 14.69 3.71
C PHE A 622 2.25 14.37 5.07
N SER A 623 2.16 13.13 5.52
CA SER A 623 2.88 12.66 6.69
C SER A 623 4.39 12.89 6.55
N SER A 624 4.94 12.51 5.38
CA SER A 624 6.34 12.79 5.06
C SER A 624 6.63 14.29 5.04
N ALA A 625 5.75 15.11 4.48
CA ALA A 625 5.88 16.58 4.44
C ALA A 625 5.82 17.19 5.85
N GLY A 626 4.98 16.67 6.73
CA GLY A 626 4.88 17.06 8.15
C GLY A 626 6.21 16.86 8.89
N LEU A 627 6.89 15.73 8.68
CA LEU A 627 8.23 15.47 9.25
C LEU A 627 9.28 16.52 8.83
N PHE A 628 9.15 17.09 7.62
CA PHE A 628 10.03 18.16 7.14
C PHE A 628 9.58 19.54 7.61
N SER A 629 8.30 19.73 7.94
CA SER A 629 7.68 21.04 8.24
C SER A 629 7.49 21.29 9.74
N THR A 630 8.23 20.59 10.60
CA THR A 630 8.20 20.80 12.06
C THR A 630 8.56 22.23 12.44
N LYS A 631 8.15 22.69 13.65
CA LYS A 631 8.46 24.03 14.19
C LYS A 631 9.96 24.36 14.08
N ILE A 632 10.85 23.37 14.22
CA ILE A 632 12.31 23.52 14.10
C ILE A 632 12.77 23.68 12.65
N ARG A 633 12.02 23.16 11.67
CA ARG A 633 12.35 23.15 10.24
C ARG A 633 11.41 24.01 9.37
N SER A 634 10.59 24.86 9.97
CA SER A 634 9.54 25.64 9.32
C SER A 634 10.03 26.63 8.23
N ARG A 635 11.35 26.76 8.01
CA ARG A 635 11.95 27.68 7.03
C ARG A 635 12.33 27.02 5.70
N LEU A 636 11.87 25.79 5.43
CA LEU A 636 12.11 25.19 4.13
C LEU A 636 11.31 25.90 3.03
N GLY A 637 12.00 26.24 1.93
CA GLY A 637 11.31 26.76 0.74
C GLY A 637 10.51 25.67 0.03
N ASP A 638 9.43 26.06 -0.64
CA ASP A 638 8.45 25.15 -1.26
C ASP A 638 9.12 24.16 -2.23
N SER A 639 10.07 24.59 -3.08
CA SER A 639 10.83 23.72 -3.98
C SER A 639 11.66 22.66 -3.25
N THR A 640 12.21 23.02 -2.09
CA THR A 640 13.03 22.09 -1.29
C THR A 640 12.15 21.07 -0.60
N LEU A 641 10.99 21.48 -0.06
CA LEU A 641 10.01 20.58 0.53
C LEU A 641 9.49 19.58 -0.51
N HIS A 642 9.09 20.07 -1.69
CA HIS A 642 8.70 19.25 -2.83
C HIS A 642 9.75 18.19 -3.16
N SER A 643 11.04 18.61 -3.33
CA SER A 643 12.12 17.70 -3.67
C SER A 643 12.39 16.66 -2.59
N LEU A 644 12.30 17.01 -1.31
CA LEU A 644 12.51 16.07 -0.20
C LEU A 644 11.40 15.03 -0.12
N VAL A 645 10.13 15.43 -0.27
CA VAL A 645 8.99 14.51 -0.28
C VAL A 645 9.08 13.55 -1.46
N PHE A 646 9.35 14.06 -2.66
CA PHE A 646 9.54 13.26 -3.87
C PHE A 646 10.68 12.24 -3.73
N LEU A 647 11.87 12.68 -3.27
CA LEU A 647 13.03 11.81 -3.10
C LEU A 647 12.82 10.76 -2.01
N ARG A 648 12.16 11.14 -0.88
CA ARG A 648 11.84 10.21 0.20
C ARG A 648 10.98 9.05 -0.30
N ASP A 649 9.92 9.36 -1.02
CA ASP A 649 9.04 8.34 -1.59
C ASP A 649 9.77 7.46 -2.60
N TYR A 650 10.54 8.05 -3.50
CA TYR A 650 11.34 7.32 -4.49
C TYR A 650 12.32 6.35 -3.85
N TYR A 651 13.07 6.77 -2.83
CA TYR A 651 14.05 5.92 -2.17
C TYR A 651 13.42 4.84 -1.29
N LYS A 652 12.32 5.14 -0.59
CA LYS A 652 11.58 4.13 0.17
C LYS A 652 11.12 2.98 -0.71
N ARG A 653 10.65 3.27 -1.93
CA ARG A 653 10.24 2.25 -2.90
C ARG A 653 11.43 1.43 -3.40
N GLN A 654 12.56 2.06 -3.68
CA GLN A 654 13.78 1.33 -4.04
C GLN A 654 14.21 0.34 -2.95
N ASN A 655 14.14 0.75 -1.68
CA ASN A 655 14.53 -0.11 -0.56
C ASN A 655 13.57 -1.30 -0.37
N LYS A 656 12.27 -1.16 -0.70
CA LYS A 656 11.31 -2.27 -0.68
C LYS A 656 11.51 -3.27 -1.83
N ALA A 657 12.09 -2.83 -2.95
CA ALA A 657 12.34 -3.67 -4.11
C ALA A 657 13.67 -4.47 -4.04
N MET A 658 14.55 -4.15 -3.08
CA MET A 658 15.80 -4.87 -2.76
C MET A 658 15.55 -5.94 -1.70
#